data_2be1077dffe78554007ddf3a16a19bfb
#
_entry.id   2be1077dffe78554007ddf3a16a19bfb
#
_cell.length_a   1.000
_cell.length_b   1.000
_cell.length_c   1.000
_cell.angle_alpha   90.00
_cell.angle_beta   90.00
_cell.angle_gamma   90.00
#
_symmetry.space_group_name_H-M   'P 1'
#
loop_
_entity.id
_entity.type
_entity.pdbx_description
1 polymer ?
#
loop_
_entity_poly.entity_id
_entity_poly.type
_entity_poly.pdbx_seq_one_letter_code
_entity_poly.pdbx_strand_id
1 'polypeptide(L)'
;MKKFVLSIALTLAVLATNATSYYISPSGDDKNDGTSESTPFASLATAQSKVKAGDVVNILPGTYQVKESEMMDRTSSNVWDIIFDFAISGTESSPIIYKGILDAQGNRPKFDLSAIKTGKRLTGFYIHAKYLKFSNFEVIGINVPQSSSNTQSENFRINGGKNCIFNNIAAHDGMGIGFYITGSSANNTLSNCDAYNNFDSVNQSVNNGGNSDGFGCHVSANCEGNRFEYCRAWQNSDDGFDFINCQSAATVEYCIAYRNGFDKDGNKRADGNGFKAGGYGMGKEVKISSVPMHVVSHCLSVGNKANGFYTNHHLGGVKFDHNSAYKNGGYNFSFVNRKGKSKEDAIDVDGYGHIVTHNISYGSTKIATSIDIAQCTIEGNSFSYSKNTWVNDDLSDADFYSLNLNELTAARTTDGSLPVINFMRLKDGSKDYGYGTFNIGYTPTLLTIHLFGDSTMSTYEEEEKTKGWGQYFGEMFSSEINVINWAHTGYTSKNGCNITWKEARDNIKAGDYALIQYGHNDEKSLSAEDYKKYLTTLVKNIKSKKATPILLTSICRNLMKDGKVRGQQGDDRANTGLHEEYAAYMKEVAKEQGIECLDMTAETQKLLEGIGTDIAAKRLFDGGYTHTSEEGARINARIAATLLYSNNILADYILSDNLVDMSELILQLGGSPSTGIHTINTSKSIDGHYYTLDGTRVSHPVRNHIYIYRNKKIIYK
;
A
#
# COMPACT_ATOMS: atom_id res chain seq x y z
N MET A 1 -29.88 -54.33 -21.29
CA MET A 1 -29.77 -52.95 -21.74
C MET A 1 -28.90 -52.19 -20.75
N LYS A 2 -27.59 -52.04 -21.08
CA LYS A 2 -26.64 -51.26 -20.25
C LYS A 2 -26.66 -49.84 -20.75
N LYS A 3 -27.03 -48.89 -19.86
CA LYS A 3 -26.95 -47.45 -20.14
C LYS A 3 -25.52 -46.98 -19.91
N PHE A 4 -24.86 -46.55 -20.98
CA PHE A 4 -23.62 -45.78 -20.89
C PHE A 4 -23.95 -44.35 -20.47
N VAL A 5 -23.43 -43.92 -19.32
CA VAL A 5 -23.40 -42.50 -18.93
C VAL A 5 -22.07 -41.92 -19.41
N LEU A 6 -22.13 -41.04 -20.38
CA LEU A 6 -20.98 -40.31 -20.89
C LEU A 6 -20.79 -39.08 -20.01
N SER A 7 -19.81 -39.11 -19.10
CA SER A 7 -19.39 -37.92 -18.32
C SER A 7 -18.48 -37.05 -19.22
N ILE A 8 -19.00 -35.93 -19.67
CA ILE A 8 -18.19 -34.88 -20.30
C ILE A 8 -17.50 -34.10 -19.17
N ALA A 9 -16.23 -34.36 -18.96
CA ALA A 9 -15.37 -33.53 -18.12
C ALA A 9 -15.04 -32.25 -18.90
N LEU A 10 -15.67 -31.14 -18.51
CA LEU A 10 -15.34 -29.80 -18.98
C LEU A 10 -14.04 -29.36 -18.28
N THR A 11 -12.91 -29.57 -18.90
CA THR A 11 -11.63 -29.00 -18.49
C THR A 11 -11.69 -27.46 -18.76
N LEU A 12 -11.99 -26.68 -17.74
CA LEU A 12 -11.66 -25.26 -17.78
C LEU A 12 -10.11 -25.14 -17.76
N ALA A 13 -9.52 -24.93 -18.93
CA ALA A 13 -8.17 -24.41 -18.99
C ALA A 13 -8.22 -22.97 -18.49
N VAL A 14 -7.80 -22.75 -17.26
CA VAL A 14 -7.46 -21.41 -16.78
C VAL A 14 -6.18 -21.03 -17.54
N LEU A 15 -6.34 -20.29 -18.63
CA LEU A 15 -5.22 -19.59 -19.26
C LEU A 15 -4.74 -18.58 -18.22
N ALA A 16 -3.61 -18.81 -17.61
CA ALA A 16 -2.87 -17.80 -16.88
C ALA A 16 -2.56 -16.67 -17.89
N THR A 17 -3.37 -15.63 -17.91
CA THR A 17 -3.09 -14.44 -18.69
C THR A 17 -1.97 -13.72 -17.96
N ASN A 18 -0.78 -13.67 -18.58
CA ASN A 18 0.32 -12.86 -18.06
C ASN A 18 -0.17 -11.43 -17.87
N ALA A 19 0.12 -10.85 -16.70
CA ALA A 19 -0.13 -9.45 -16.41
C ALA A 19 0.64 -8.59 -17.42
N THR A 20 -0.01 -7.54 -17.93
CA THR A 20 0.61 -6.62 -18.89
C THR A 20 0.94 -5.32 -18.19
N SER A 21 2.14 -4.80 -18.40
CA SER A 21 2.50 -3.45 -17.99
C SER A 21 2.26 -2.49 -19.14
N TYR A 22 1.40 -1.51 -18.92
CA TYR A 22 1.17 -0.39 -19.82
C TYR A 22 1.87 0.86 -19.30
N TYR A 23 2.19 1.75 -20.22
CA TYR A 23 2.84 3.02 -19.92
C TYR A 23 2.05 4.16 -20.55
N ILE A 24 1.85 5.24 -19.81
CA ILE A 24 1.32 6.49 -20.34
C ILE A 24 2.33 7.61 -20.12
N SER A 25 2.37 8.60 -21.03
CA SER A 25 3.26 9.75 -20.95
C SER A 25 2.59 11.00 -21.54
N PRO A 26 2.83 12.20 -20.97
CA PRO A 26 2.37 13.45 -21.63
C PRO A 26 2.91 13.65 -23.04
N SER A 27 4.02 13.00 -23.40
CA SER A 27 4.63 12.99 -24.73
C SER A 27 4.34 11.72 -25.53
N GLY A 28 3.43 10.86 -25.07
CA GLY A 28 3.05 9.62 -25.73
C GLY A 28 2.18 9.82 -26.97
N ASP A 29 1.82 8.69 -27.61
CA ASP A 29 0.85 8.66 -28.71
C ASP A 29 -0.09 7.47 -28.50
N ASP A 30 -1.39 7.70 -28.50
CA ASP A 30 -2.41 6.65 -28.34
C ASP A 30 -2.45 5.62 -29.47
N LYS A 31 -1.67 5.82 -30.53
CA LYS A 31 -1.41 4.84 -31.59
C LYS A 31 -0.32 3.84 -31.24
N ASN A 32 0.46 4.10 -30.20
CA ASN A 32 1.48 3.16 -29.70
C ASN A 32 0.81 1.91 -29.13
N ASP A 33 1.61 0.90 -28.81
CA ASP A 33 1.14 -0.32 -28.12
C ASP A 33 1.06 -0.14 -26.60
N GLY A 34 1.71 0.89 -26.05
CA GLY A 34 1.74 1.22 -24.64
C GLY A 34 2.51 0.24 -23.77
N THR A 35 3.22 -0.74 -24.33
CA THR A 35 3.84 -1.83 -23.57
C THR A 35 5.27 -1.55 -23.10
N SER A 36 5.81 -0.37 -23.39
CA SER A 36 7.13 0.07 -22.94
C SER A 36 7.17 1.59 -22.72
N GLU A 37 8.16 2.06 -21.95
CA GLU A 37 8.42 3.49 -21.76
C GLU A 37 8.78 4.22 -23.06
N SER A 38 9.29 3.52 -24.07
CA SER A 38 9.63 4.09 -25.36
C SER A 38 8.45 4.22 -26.32
N THR A 39 7.35 3.51 -26.06
CA THR A 39 6.12 3.52 -26.87
C THR A 39 4.87 3.74 -25.99
N PRO A 40 4.86 4.78 -25.09
CA PRO A 40 3.74 4.98 -24.17
C PRO A 40 2.51 5.50 -24.90
N PHE A 41 1.33 5.24 -24.35
CA PHE A 41 0.10 5.96 -24.72
C PHE A 41 0.18 7.43 -24.30
N ALA A 42 -0.60 8.28 -24.95
CA ALA A 42 -0.74 9.67 -24.56
C ALA A 42 -1.75 9.85 -23.40
N SER A 43 -2.79 9.01 -23.36
CA SER A 43 -3.92 9.20 -22.45
C SER A 43 -4.16 8.01 -21.52
N LEU A 44 -4.67 8.33 -20.32
CA LEU A 44 -5.14 7.33 -19.36
C LEU A 44 -6.36 6.56 -19.91
N ALA A 45 -7.23 7.23 -20.67
CA ALA A 45 -8.41 6.63 -21.28
C ALA A 45 -8.03 5.47 -22.24
N THR A 46 -6.99 5.66 -23.05
CA THR A 46 -6.50 4.60 -23.93
C THR A 46 -5.97 3.41 -23.13
N ALA A 47 -5.18 3.63 -22.08
CA ALA A 47 -4.71 2.56 -21.21
C ALA A 47 -5.88 1.80 -20.55
N GLN A 48 -6.88 2.53 -20.01
CA GLN A 48 -8.06 1.93 -19.40
C GLN A 48 -8.85 1.04 -20.38
N SER A 49 -8.86 1.36 -21.67
CA SER A 49 -9.54 0.53 -22.67
C SER A 49 -8.88 -0.83 -22.90
N LYS A 50 -7.67 -1.04 -22.41
CA LYS A 50 -6.85 -2.25 -22.62
C LYS A 50 -6.71 -3.12 -21.38
N VAL A 51 -6.80 -2.53 -20.18
CA VAL A 51 -6.50 -3.24 -18.93
C VAL A 51 -7.47 -4.37 -18.65
N LYS A 52 -6.95 -5.39 -17.98
CA LYS A 52 -7.67 -6.53 -17.42
C LYS A 52 -7.11 -6.83 -16.01
N ALA A 53 -7.73 -7.72 -15.28
CA ALA A 53 -7.27 -8.11 -13.96
C ALA A 53 -5.78 -8.54 -13.96
N GLY A 54 -5.01 -7.96 -13.07
CA GLY A 54 -3.58 -8.17 -12.91
C GLY A 54 -2.67 -7.17 -13.66
N ASP A 55 -3.23 -6.36 -14.57
CA ASP A 55 -2.42 -5.42 -15.35
C ASP A 55 -1.99 -4.20 -14.52
N VAL A 56 -0.90 -3.59 -14.95
CA VAL A 56 -0.30 -2.39 -14.34
C VAL A 56 -0.28 -1.25 -15.36
N VAL A 57 -0.74 -0.07 -14.98
CA VAL A 57 -0.59 1.17 -15.77
C VAL A 57 0.44 2.06 -15.08
N ASN A 58 1.62 2.19 -15.67
CA ASN A 58 2.68 3.07 -15.21
C ASN A 58 2.44 4.47 -15.78
N ILE A 59 2.22 5.44 -14.90
CA ILE A 59 1.99 6.84 -15.24
C ILE A 59 3.36 7.53 -15.18
N LEU A 60 3.98 7.78 -16.33
CA LEU A 60 5.30 8.38 -16.42
C LEU A 60 5.31 9.84 -15.94
N PRO A 61 6.45 10.37 -15.50
CA PRO A 61 6.55 11.74 -14.97
C PRO A 61 6.09 12.82 -15.94
N GLY A 62 5.52 13.88 -15.40
CA GLY A 62 5.10 15.07 -16.14
C GLY A 62 3.67 15.48 -15.82
N THR A 63 3.20 16.51 -16.52
CA THR A 63 1.83 17.02 -16.37
C THR A 63 0.98 16.64 -17.56
N TYR A 64 -0.07 15.88 -17.29
CA TYR A 64 -1.09 15.47 -18.25
C TYR A 64 -2.18 16.56 -18.30
N GLN A 65 -2.14 17.41 -19.34
CA GLN A 65 -3.16 18.44 -19.60
C GLN A 65 -4.39 17.77 -20.19
N VAL A 66 -5.36 17.43 -19.33
CA VAL A 66 -6.54 16.65 -19.74
C VAL A 66 -7.51 17.56 -20.52
N LYS A 67 -7.98 17.06 -21.67
CA LYS A 67 -8.88 17.78 -22.58
C LYS A 67 -10.29 17.23 -22.51
N GLU A 68 -11.28 18.05 -22.85
CA GLU A 68 -12.68 17.60 -22.92
C GLU A 68 -12.88 16.41 -23.90
N SER A 69 -12.04 16.30 -24.94
CA SER A 69 -12.08 15.19 -25.89
C SER A 69 -11.63 13.85 -25.30
N GLU A 70 -10.98 13.87 -24.14
CA GLU A 70 -10.50 12.67 -23.42
C GLU A 70 -11.53 12.19 -22.38
N MET A 71 -12.60 12.91 -22.17
CA MET A 71 -13.65 12.54 -21.22
C MET A 71 -14.37 11.26 -21.65
N MET A 72 -14.50 10.32 -20.73
CA MET A 72 -15.00 8.97 -21.03
C MET A 72 -16.53 8.88 -21.01
N ASP A 73 -17.24 9.67 -20.21
CA ASP A 73 -18.71 9.69 -20.21
C ASP A 73 -19.26 11.11 -20.14
N ARG A 74 -19.99 11.49 -21.19
CA ARG A 74 -20.71 12.76 -21.35
C ARG A 74 -22.16 12.54 -21.73
N THR A 75 -22.79 11.47 -21.28
CA THR A 75 -24.17 11.15 -21.64
C THR A 75 -25.14 12.15 -21.04
N SER A 76 -26.20 12.46 -21.77
CA SER A 76 -27.23 13.42 -21.33
C SER A 76 -28.02 12.99 -20.10
N SER A 77 -28.00 11.67 -19.78
CA SER A 77 -28.70 11.08 -18.64
C SER A 77 -27.99 11.28 -17.31
N ASN A 78 -26.66 11.55 -17.30
CA ASN A 78 -25.90 11.75 -16.08
C ASN A 78 -26.05 13.17 -15.53
N VAL A 79 -26.04 13.31 -14.20
CA VAL A 79 -26.01 14.58 -13.48
C VAL A 79 -24.66 15.26 -13.62
N TRP A 80 -23.60 14.47 -13.79
CA TRP A 80 -22.20 14.89 -13.97
C TRP A 80 -21.60 14.32 -15.25
N ASP A 81 -20.59 14.99 -15.75
CA ASP A 81 -19.70 14.49 -16.78
C ASP A 81 -18.49 13.81 -16.11
N ILE A 82 -18.12 12.64 -16.60
CA ILE A 82 -17.04 11.81 -16.04
C ILE A 82 -15.79 11.94 -16.91
N ILE A 83 -14.68 12.32 -16.31
CA ILE A 83 -13.41 12.47 -17.01
C ILE A 83 -12.77 11.09 -17.22
N PHE A 84 -12.53 10.35 -16.14
CA PHE A 84 -12.00 8.98 -16.22
C PHE A 84 -12.94 8.01 -15.52
N ASP A 85 -13.41 7.00 -16.25
CA ASP A 85 -14.33 5.98 -15.77
C ASP A 85 -13.62 4.65 -15.49
N PHE A 86 -13.62 4.20 -14.25
CA PHE A 86 -12.99 2.96 -13.79
C PHE A 86 -14.04 1.88 -13.56
N ALA A 87 -14.42 1.20 -14.64
CA ALA A 87 -15.44 0.15 -14.66
C ALA A 87 -14.85 -1.28 -14.61
N ILE A 88 -13.60 -1.47 -15.03
CA ILE A 88 -12.97 -2.77 -15.13
C ILE A 88 -12.39 -3.15 -13.78
N SER A 89 -12.83 -4.29 -13.24
CA SER A 89 -12.39 -4.77 -11.94
C SER A 89 -11.17 -5.69 -12.04
N GLY A 90 -10.27 -5.55 -11.08
CA GLY A 90 -9.31 -6.59 -10.75
C GLY A 90 -9.96 -7.72 -9.93
N THR A 91 -9.13 -8.57 -9.34
CA THR A 91 -9.50 -9.57 -8.35
C THR A 91 -8.61 -9.42 -7.11
N GLU A 92 -8.95 -10.06 -6.03
CA GLU A 92 -8.12 -10.03 -4.81
C GLU A 92 -6.68 -10.50 -5.07
N SER A 93 -6.51 -11.56 -5.87
CA SER A 93 -5.21 -12.11 -6.25
C SER A 93 -4.56 -11.43 -7.47
N SER A 94 -5.29 -10.62 -8.20
CA SER A 94 -4.84 -9.96 -9.43
C SER A 94 -5.49 -8.58 -9.55
N PRO A 95 -5.17 -7.63 -8.66
CA PRO A 95 -5.69 -6.25 -8.74
C PRO A 95 -5.19 -5.56 -10.01
N ILE A 96 -5.92 -4.54 -10.48
CA ILE A 96 -5.39 -3.62 -11.49
C ILE A 96 -4.70 -2.47 -10.78
N ILE A 97 -3.48 -2.13 -11.21
CA ILE A 97 -2.64 -1.14 -10.56
C ILE A 97 -2.44 0.08 -11.47
N TYR A 98 -2.68 1.26 -10.95
CA TYR A 98 -2.38 2.55 -11.57
C TYR A 98 -1.32 3.26 -10.74
N LYS A 99 -0.07 3.28 -11.21
CA LYS A 99 1.09 3.72 -10.43
C LYS A 99 1.80 4.89 -11.09
N GLY A 100 1.89 6.02 -10.40
CA GLY A 100 2.73 7.13 -10.80
C GLY A 100 4.22 6.80 -10.59
N ILE A 101 5.01 7.09 -11.61
CA ILE A 101 6.47 7.00 -11.53
C ILE A 101 6.99 8.39 -11.17
N LEU A 102 7.78 8.49 -10.11
CA LEU A 102 8.36 9.74 -9.67
C LEU A 102 9.45 10.19 -10.65
N ASP A 103 9.60 11.50 -10.82
CA ASP A 103 10.75 12.04 -11.57
C ASP A 103 12.05 11.96 -10.74
N ALA A 104 13.17 12.36 -11.32
CA ALA A 104 14.48 12.34 -10.67
C ALA A 104 14.57 13.27 -9.43
N GLN A 105 13.62 14.16 -9.24
CA GLN A 105 13.49 15.07 -8.09
C GLN A 105 12.49 14.54 -7.05
N GLY A 106 11.85 13.39 -7.31
CA GLY A 106 10.83 12.80 -6.45
C GLY A 106 9.42 13.39 -6.64
N ASN A 107 9.18 14.17 -7.71
CA ASN A 107 7.86 14.71 -7.98
C ASN A 107 6.95 13.66 -8.63
N ARG A 108 5.69 13.67 -8.23
CA ARG A 108 4.64 12.82 -8.78
C ARG A 108 4.15 13.33 -10.13
N PRO A 109 3.74 12.45 -11.07
CA PRO A 109 3.00 12.86 -12.25
C PRO A 109 1.67 13.51 -11.87
N LYS A 110 1.17 14.40 -12.71
CA LYS A 110 0.07 15.32 -12.40
C LYS A 110 -1.00 15.29 -13.48
N PHE A 111 -2.26 15.03 -13.13
CA PHE A 111 -3.41 15.21 -14.01
C PHE A 111 -4.01 16.61 -13.76
N ASP A 112 -3.87 17.48 -14.72
CA ASP A 112 -4.44 18.83 -14.68
C ASP A 112 -5.79 18.87 -15.42
N LEU A 113 -6.87 19.05 -14.65
CA LEU A 113 -8.25 19.07 -15.12
C LEU A 113 -8.77 20.47 -15.37
N SER A 114 -7.95 21.51 -15.22
CA SER A 114 -8.35 22.92 -15.23
C SER A 114 -8.93 23.40 -16.59
N ALA A 115 -8.57 22.71 -17.68
CA ALA A 115 -9.07 23.02 -19.02
C ALA A 115 -10.51 22.54 -19.27
N ILE A 116 -11.06 21.64 -18.43
CA ILE A 116 -12.38 21.04 -18.63
C ILE A 116 -13.46 21.96 -18.04
N LYS A 117 -14.37 22.43 -18.89
CA LYS A 117 -15.45 23.37 -18.54
C LYS A 117 -16.76 22.97 -19.24
N THR A 118 -17.35 21.89 -18.81
CA THR A 118 -18.68 21.47 -19.34
C THR A 118 -19.81 22.21 -18.62
N GLY A 119 -21.04 22.03 -19.07
CA GLY A 119 -22.24 22.60 -18.42
C GLY A 119 -22.80 21.75 -17.27
N LYS A 120 -22.08 20.72 -16.81
CA LYS A 120 -22.52 19.80 -15.74
C LYS A 120 -21.49 19.75 -14.62
N ARG A 121 -21.83 19.05 -13.52
CA ARG A 121 -20.86 18.66 -12.50
C ARG A 121 -19.74 17.85 -13.14
N LEU A 122 -18.55 17.90 -12.56
CA LEU A 122 -17.41 17.12 -13.03
C LEU A 122 -17.02 16.08 -11.99
N THR A 123 -16.76 14.88 -12.47
CA THR A 123 -16.09 13.84 -11.69
C THR A 123 -14.77 13.49 -12.40
N GLY A 124 -13.65 13.72 -11.73
CA GLY A 124 -12.32 13.44 -12.25
C GLY A 124 -12.10 11.94 -12.44
N PHE A 125 -11.97 11.23 -11.36
CA PHE A 125 -11.80 9.77 -11.31
C PHE A 125 -13.08 9.14 -10.73
N TYR A 126 -13.87 8.49 -11.57
CA TYR A 126 -15.08 7.78 -11.17
C TYR A 126 -14.83 6.30 -11.02
N ILE A 127 -14.84 5.81 -9.77
CA ILE A 127 -14.47 4.44 -9.44
C ILE A 127 -15.72 3.66 -9.00
N HIS A 128 -16.14 2.69 -9.82
CA HIS A 128 -17.22 1.76 -9.48
C HIS A 128 -16.79 0.29 -9.65
N ALA A 129 -15.53 0.06 -9.95
CA ALA A 129 -14.89 -1.25 -10.02
C ALA A 129 -14.34 -1.71 -8.66
N LYS A 130 -13.84 -2.95 -8.62
CA LYS A 130 -13.28 -3.59 -7.43
C LYS A 130 -11.82 -3.91 -7.62
N TYR A 131 -11.08 -3.98 -6.49
CA TYR A 131 -9.68 -4.41 -6.47
C TYR A 131 -8.79 -3.58 -7.41
N LEU A 132 -8.92 -2.26 -7.31
CA LEU A 132 -8.05 -1.30 -7.97
C LEU A 132 -7.06 -0.73 -6.95
N LYS A 133 -5.81 -0.54 -7.38
CA LYS A 133 -4.78 0.14 -6.60
C LYS A 133 -4.31 1.38 -7.35
N PHE A 134 -4.33 2.51 -6.68
CA PHE A 134 -3.87 3.80 -7.20
C PHE A 134 -2.74 4.33 -6.33
N SER A 135 -1.65 4.78 -6.93
CA SER A 135 -0.53 5.33 -6.13
C SER A 135 0.30 6.39 -6.86
N ASN A 136 0.89 7.28 -6.08
CA ASN A 136 1.98 8.17 -6.47
C ASN A 136 1.65 9.15 -7.60
N PHE A 137 0.50 9.82 -7.60
CA PHE A 137 0.19 10.88 -8.56
C PHE A 137 -0.66 11.99 -7.94
N GLU A 138 -0.84 13.09 -8.67
CA GLU A 138 -1.63 14.25 -8.26
C GLU A 138 -2.76 14.53 -9.23
N VAL A 139 -3.89 15.03 -8.73
CA VAL A 139 -5.02 15.53 -9.52
C VAL A 139 -5.28 16.97 -9.10
N ILE A 140 -5.28 17.88 -10.07
CA ILE A 140 -5.40 19.32 -9.82
C ILE A 140 -6.44 19.99 -10.71
N GLY A 141 -6.93 21.13 -10.26
CA GLY A 141 -7.64 22.08 -11.10
C GLY A 141 -9.06 21.72 -11.51
N ILE A 142 -9.69 20.71 -10.86
CA ILE A 142 -11.10 20.39 -11.22
C ILE A 142 -12.01 21.60 -11.02
N ASN A 143 -12.89 21.87 -11.99
CA ASN A 143 -13.78 23.02 -11.96
C ASN A 143 -15.19 22.66 -11.45
N VAL A 144 -15.92 23.67 -10.99
CA VAL A 144 -17.37 23.68 -10.88
C VAL A 144 -17.91 24.54 -12.02
N PRO A 145 -18.44 23.93 -13.11
CA PRO A 145 -18.70 24.69 -14.35
C PRO A 145 -19.93 25.57 -14.32
N GLN A 146 -20.82 25.40 -13.35
CA GLN A 146 -22.07 26.14 -13.24
C GLN A 146 -22.43 26.45 -11.80
N SER A 147 -23.04 27.63 -11.59
CA SER A 147 -23.55 28.02 -10.28
C SER A 147 -24.98 27.49 -10.10
N SER A 148 -25.14 26.55 -9.17
CA SER A 148 -26.46 26.15 -8.67
C SER A 148 -26.32 25.61 -7.24
N SER A 149 -27.40 25.62 -6.46
CA SER A 149 -27.38 25.16 -5.06
C SER A 149 -26.97 23.69 -4.87
N ASN A 150 -26.94 22.91 -5.93
CA ASN A 150 -26.61 21.47 -5.89
C ASN A 150 -25.42 21.11 -6.77
N THR A 151 -24.63 22.08 -7.21
CA THR A 151 -23.44 21.81 -8.03
C THR A 151 -22.29 21.43 -7.13
N GLN A 152 -21.71 20.28 -7.40
CA GLN A 152 -20.59 19.70 -6.66
C GLN A 152 -19.74 18.90 -7.63
N SER A 153 -18.47 19.18 -7.68
CA SER A 153 -17.51 18.37 -8.44
C SER A 153 -16.61 17.59 -7.48
N GLU A 154 -16.06 16.47 -7.93
CA GLU A 154 -15.15 15.65 -7.12
C GLU A 154 -13.91 15.25 -7.93
N ASN A 155 -12.72 15.38 -7.31
CA ASN A 155 -11.51 14.83 -7.92
C ASN A 155 -11.58 13.31 -8.01
N PHE A 156 -11.92 12.66 -6.89
CA PHE A 156 -12.17 11.21 -6.83
C PHE A 156 -13.59 10.95 -6.30
N ARG A 157 -14.38 10.23 -7.07
CA ARG A 157 -15.68 9.71 -6.64
C ARG A 157 -15.69 8.20 -6.66
N ILE A 158 -15.69 7.59 -5.50
CA ILE A 158 -15.80 6.14 -5.31
C ILE A 158 -17.27 5.83 -5.04
N ASN A 159 -18.00 5.30 -6.04
CA ASN A 159 -19.42 5.01 -5.95
C ASN A 159 -19.72 3.57 -6.40
N GLY A 160 -19.72 2.66 -5.48
CA GLY A 160 -19.81 1.22 -5.73
C GLY A 160 -18.44 0.53 -5.82
N GLY A 161 -17.35 1.28 -5.74
CA GLY A 161 -15.99 0.74 -5.65
C GLY A 161 -15.76 -0.04 -4.37
N LYS A 162 -15.13 -1.24 -4.47
CA LYS A 162 -14.89 -2.10 -3.31
C LYS A 162 -13.47 -2.67 -3.33
N ASN A 163 -12.88 -2.77 -2.15
CA ASN A 163 -11.53 -3.30 -1.96
C ASN A 163 -10.49 -2.53 -2.81
N CYS A 164 -10.66 -1.22 -2.92
CA CYS A 164 -9.74 -0.35 -3.63
C CYS A 164 -8.77 0.31 -2.64
N ILE A 165 -7.54 0.53 -3.10
CA ILE A 165 -6.48 1.16 -2.30
C ILE A 165 -6.01 2.41 -3.03
N PHE A 166 -5.90 3.51 -2.29
CA PHE A 166 -5.36 4.78 -2.75
C PHE A 166 -4.20 5.14 -1.83
N ASN A 167 -2.99 5.25 -2.37
CA ASN A 167 -1.81 5.53 -1.56
C ASN A 167 -0.96 6.65 -2.18
N ASN A 168 -0.53 7.60 -1.37
CA ASN A 168 0.32 8.72 -1.78
C ASN A 168 -0.23 9.51 -2.98
N ILE A 169 -1.51 9.88 -2.91
CA ILE A 169 -2.21 10.67 -3.94
C ILE A 169 -2.56 12.04 -3.36
N ALA A 170 -2.43 13.10 -4.16
CA ALA A 170 -2.94 14.41 -3.79
C ALA A 170 -4.05 14.87 -4.73
N ALA A 171 -5.09 15.52 -4.15
CA ALA A 171 -6.18 16.17 -4.86
C ALA A 171 -6.26 17.62 -4.38
N HIS A 172 -5.88 18.60 -5.22
CA HIS A 172 -5.69 19.96 -4.73
C HIS A 172 -5.84 21.06 -5.79
N ASP A 173 -5.86 22.30 -5.30
CA ASP A 173 -5.96 23.51 -6.13
C ASP A 173 -7.11 23.47 -7.14
N GLY A 174 -8.25 22.91 -6.73
CA GLY A 174 -9.47 22.77 -7.51
C GLY A 174 -10.69 23.34 -6.79
N MET A 175 -11.88 23.13 -7.38
CA MET A 175 -13.16 23.57 -6.82
C MET A 175 -13.98 22.40 -6.23
N GLY A 176 -13.53 21.18 -6.38
CA GLY A 176 -14.28 19.98 -5.99
C GLY A 176 -13.79 19.37 -4.67
N ILE A 177 -14.57 18.42 -4.15
CA ILE A 177 -14.13 17.54 -3.06
C ILE A 177 -12.86 16.80 -3.49
N GLY A 178 -11.92 16.64 -2.56
CA GLY A 178 -10.72 15.86 -2.81
C GLY A 178 -11.06 14.40 -3.10
N PHE A 179 -11.56 13.69 -2.09
CA PHE A 179 -11.94 12.28 -2.19
C PHE A 179 -13.33 12.06 -1.61
N TYR A 180 -14.21 11.42 -2.38
CA TYR A 180 -15.60 11.21 -2.00
C TYR A 180 -16.01 9.74 -2.16
N ILE A 181 -16.18 9.05 -1.03
CA ILE A 181 -16.68 7.67 -0.99
C ILE A 181 -18.17 7.67 -0.74
N THR A 182 -18.95 7.05 -1.61
CA THR A 182 -20.42 7.11 -1.54
C THR A 182 -21.08 5.82 -2.05
N GLY A 183 -22.40 5.77 -1.97
CA GLY A 183 -23.21 4.65 -2.47
C GLY A 183 -22.87 3.32 -1.81
N SER A 184 -22.71 2.26 -2.59
CA SER A 184 -22.44 0.91 -2.10
C SER A 184 -20.94 0.58 -1.95
N SER A 185 -20.09 1.60 -1.78
CA SER A 185 -18.64 1.45 -1.64
C SER A 185 -18.25 0.89 -0.27
N ALA A 186 -17.40 -0.14 -0.24
CA ALA A 186 -16.99 -0.83 0.98
C ALA A 186 -15.54 -1.32 0.91
N ASN A 187 -14.90 -1.47 2.08
CA ASN A 187 -13.54 -1.99 2.23
C ASN A 187 -12.50 -1.22 1.39
N ASN A 188 -12.65 0.10 1.26
CA ASN A 188 -11.66 0.92 0.57
C ASN A 188 -10.73 1.56 1.59
N THR A 189 -9.45 1.65 1.26
CA THR A 189 -8.42 2.28 2.09
C THR A 189 -7.82 3.46 1.33
N LEU A 190 -7.87 4.64 1.95
CA LEU A 190 -7.13 5.81 1.54
C LEU A 190 -5.98 6.01 2.54
N SER A 191 -4.75 5.87 2.07
CA SER A 191 -3.57 6.01 2.93
C SER A 191 -2.59 7.03 2.34
N ASN A 192 -1.96 7.81 3.21
CA ASN A 192 -0.99 8.83 2.78
C ASN A 192 -1.52 9.80 1.71
N CYS A 193 -2.82 10.04 1.66
CA CYS A 193 -3.42 10.95 0.69
C CYS A 193 -3.52 12.38 1.25
N ASP A 194 -3.39 13.37 0.37
CA ASP A 194 -3.51 14.78 0.71
C ASP A 194 -4.66 15.43 -0.08
N ALA A 195 -5.51 16.20 0.60
CA ALA A 195 -6.53 17.02 -0.04
C ALA A 195 -6.42 18.45 0.47
N TYR A 196 -6.10 19.42 -0.40
CA TYR A 196 -5.83 20.77 0.06
C TYR A 196 -6.12 21.86 -0.98
N ASN A 197 -6.31 23.09 -0.50
CA ASN A 197 -6.59 24.27 -1.31
C ASN A 197 -7.77 24.10 -2.26
N ASN A 198 -8.77 23.29 -1.90
CA ASN A 198 -9.97 23.12 -2.70
C ASN A 198 -11.03 24.14 -2.30
N PHE A 199 -11.49 24.94 -3.26
CA PHE A 199 -12.45 26.02 -3.03
C PHE A 199 -13.41 26.20 -4.21
N ASP A 200 -14.70 25.90 -4.00
CA ASP A 200 -15.75 26.23 -4.96
C ASP A 200 -16.06 27.72 -4.91
N SER A 201 -15.41 28.49 -5.77
CA SER A 201 -15.63 29.93 -5.89
C SER A 201 -16.84 30.30 -6.75
N VAL A 202 -17.45 29.34 -7.44
CA VAL A 202 -18.58 29.55 -8.37
C VAL A 202 -19.91 29.39 -7.66
N ASN A 203 -20.04 28.38 -6.79
CA ASN A 203 -21.29 28.03 -6.12
C ASN A 203 -21.49 28.84 -4.82
N GLN A 204 -21.70 30.12 -4.93
CA GLN A 204 -21.84 31.03 -3.79
C GLN A 204 -23.13 30.84 -2.99
N SER A 205 -24.12 30.11 -3.52
CA SER A 205 -25.38 29.84 -2.83
C SER A 205 -25.29 28.80 -1.74
N VAL A 206 -24.19 28.06 -1.66
CA VAL A 206 -23.90 27.07 -0.60
C VAL A 206 -22.75 27.59 0.25
N ASN A 207 -23.06 28.47 1.21
CA ASN A 207 -22.14 28.98 2.23
C ASN A 207 -20.75 29.42 1.73
N ASN A 208 -20.67 29.95 0.48
CA ASN A 208 -19.43 30.48 -0.09
C ASN A 208 -18.28 29.45 -0.05
N GLY A 209 -18.46 28.34 -0.75
CA GLY A 209 -17.48 27.27 -0.88
C GLY A 209 -17.85 25.98 -0.14
N GLY A 210 -19.07 25.82 0.32
CA GLY A 210 -19.61 24.55 0.81
C GLY A 210 -19.54 23.46 -0.28
N ASN A 211 -19.40 22.22 0.11
CA ASN A 211 -19.12 21.03 -0.69
C ASN A 211 -17.69 20.91 -1.24
N SER A 212 -16.70 21.60 -0.71
CA SER A 212 -15.29 21.37 -1.07
C SER A 212 -14.54 20.84 0.15
N ASP A 213 -14.97 19.65 0.60
CA ASP A 213 -14.32 18.92 1.67
C ASP A 213 -12.99 18.32 1.19
N GLY A 214 -12.09 18.03 2.15
CA GLY A 214 -10.91 17.22 1.86
C GLY A 214 -11.30 15.78 1.55
N PHE A 215 -11.99 15.13 2.49
CA PHE A 215 -12.41 13.72 2.39
C PHE A 215 -13.85 13.57 2.85
N GLY A 216 -14.68 12.96 2.01
CA GLY A 216 -16.08 12.63 2.33
C GLY A 216 -16.33 11.12 2.35
N CYS A 217 -17.14 10.64 3.31
CA CYS A 217 -17.63 9.26 3.33
C CYS A 217 -19.11 9.23 3.61
N HIS A 218 -19.92 9.01 2.59
CA HIS A 218 -21.39 9.04 2.65
C HIS A 218 -21.98 7.74 2.08
N VAL A 219 -21.50 6.59 2.58
CA VAL A 219 -21.87 5.28 2.07
C VAL A 219 -23.24 4.82 2.60
N SER A 220 -23.85 3.90 1.86
CA SER A 220 -25.09 3.24 2.23
C SER A 220 -24.88 2.25 3.38
N ALA A 221 -25.99 1.73 3.93
CA ALA A 221 -25.94 0.67 4.94
C ALA A 221 -25.28 -0.62 4.40
N ASN A 222 -24.64 -1.39 5.27
CA ASN A 222 -23.89 -2.61 4.96
C ASN A 222 -22.72 -2.39 4.00
N CYS A 223 -22.02 -1.26 4.17
CA CYS A 223 -20.88 -0.85 3.37
C CYS A 223 -19.68 -0.48 4.27
N GLU A 224 -19.39 -1.33 5.22
CA GLU A 224 -18.32 -1.16 6.23
C GLU A 224 -16.93 -1.27 5.62
N GLY A 225 -15.90 -0.98 6.45
CA GLY A 225 -14.50 -1.20 6.14
C GLY A 225 -13.83 -0.08 5.34
N ASN A 226 -14.51 1.06 5.13
CA ASN A 226 -13.85 2.22 4.54
C ASN A 226 -12.96 2.92 5.58
N ARG A 227 -11.68 3.16 5.24
CA ARG A 227 -10.65 3.66 6.14
C ARG A 227 -9.87 4.81 5.53
N PHE A 228 -9.49 5.76 6.39
CA PHE A 228 -8.58 6.86 6.06
C PHE A 228 -7.41 6.80 7.05
N GLU A 229 -6.20 6.67 6.54
CA GLU A 229 -5.01 6.48 7.36
C GLU A 229 -3.90 7.43 6.91
N TYR A 230 -3.27 8.16 7.83
CA TYR A 230 -2.17 9.09 7.53
C TYR A 230 -2.50 10.13 6.44
N CYS A 231 -3.79 10.43 6.25
CA CYS A 231 -4.26 11.43 5.30
C CYS A 231 -4.21 12.83 5.91
N ARG A 232 -4.06 13.85 5.05
CA ARG A 232 -4.08 15.24 5.47
C ARG A 232 -5.11 16.04 4.66
N ALA A 233 -5.92 16.82 5.35
CA ALA A 233 -6.84 17.78 4.78
C ALA A 233 -6.52 19.19 5.29
N TRP A 234 -6.14 20.12 4.40
CA TRP A 234 -5.85 21.48 4.85
C TRP A 234 -6.28 22.54 3.85
N GLN A 235 -6.75 23.68 4.36
CA GLN A 235 -7.21 24.82 3.56
C GLN A 235 -8.23 24.42 2.48
N ASN A 236 -9.09 23.44 2.78
CA ASN A 236 -10.29 23.22 2.00
C ASN A 236 -11.37 24.20 2.48
N SER A 237 -12.19 24.71 1.58
CA SER A 237 -13.16 25.74 1.92
C SER A 237 -14.32 25.25 2.80
N ASP A 238 -14.57 23.96 2.87
CA ASP A 238 -15.50 23.32 3.78
C ASP A 238 -14.77 22.46 4.82
N ASP A 239 -15.21 21.26 5.12
CA ASP A 239 -14.69 20.42 6.19
C ASP A 239 -13.41 19.64 5.77
N GLY A 240 -12.61 19.26 6.73
CA GLY A 240 -11.46 18.39 6.48
C GLY A 240 -11.90 16.98 6.13
N PHE A 241 -12.70 16.37 7.03
CA PHE A 241 -13.32 15.05 6.87
C PHE A 241 -14.81 15.17 7.18
N ASP A 242 -15.68 14.76 6.25
CA ASP A 242 -17.15 14.82 6.42
C ASP A 242 -17.81 13.45 6.23
N PHE A 243 -18.57 13.01 7.26
CA PHE A 243 -19.31 11.74 7.27
C PHE A 243 -20.83 11.96 7.40
N ILE A 244 -21.32 13.11 6.95
CA ILE A 244 -22.76 13.39 6.99
C ILE A 244 -23.55 12.31 6.24
N ASN A 245 -24.64 11.84 6.83
CA ASN A 245 -25.49 10.77 6.29
C ASN A 245 -24.78 9.45 5.98
N CYS A 246 -23.57 9.21 6.49
CA CYS A 246 -22.89 7.93 6.35
C CYS A 246 -23.64 6.84 7.14
N GLN A 247 -24.04 5.76 6.46
CA GLN A 247 -24.91 4.73 7.03
C GLN A 247 -24.14 3.46 7.46
N SER A 248 -22.83 3.43 7.27
CA SER A 248 -21.93 2.36 7.74
C SER A 248 -20.74 2.97 8.44
N ALA A 249 -20.17 2.25 9.40
CA ALA A 249 -19.03 2.76 10.17
C ALA A 249 -17.82 3.01 9.27
N ALA A 250 -17.21 4.19 9.43
CA ALA A 250 -15.95 4.58 8.83
C ALA A 250 -14.89 4.79 9.91
N THR A 251 -13.64 4.52 9.57
CA THR A 251 -12.49 4.64 10.46
C THR A 251 -11.51 5.69 9.91
N VAL A 252 -11.09 6.61 10.78
CA VAL A 252 -10.06 7.62 10.49
C VAL A 252 -8.97 7.51 11.54
N GLU A 253 -7.74 7.25 11.10
CA GLU A 253 -6.63 7.04 12.03
C GLU A 253 -5.38 7.78 11.53
N TYR A 254 -4.65 8.38 12.47
CA TYR A 254 -3.40 9.09 12.18
C TYR A 254 -3.54 10.18 11.10
N CYS A 255 -4.69 10.85 11.03
CA CYS A 255 -4.98 11.87 10.04
C CYS A 255 -4.83 13.28 10.61
N ILE A 256 -4.62 14.26 9.73
CA ILE A 256 -4.47 15.67 10.09
C ILE A 256 -5.53 16.52 9.37
N ALA A 257 -6.25 17.33 10.13
CA ALA A 257 -7.13 18.37 9.59
C ALA A 257 -6.61 19.76 10.06
N TYR A 258 -6.17 20.58 9.12
CA TYR A 258 -5.53 21.86 9.42
C TYR A 258 -6.10 23.01 8.61
N ARG A 259 -6.60 24.05 9.30
CA ARG A 259 -7.12 25.28 8.69
C ARG A 259 -8.19 25.05 7.61
N ASN A 260 -9.04 24.05 7.73
CA ASN A 260 -10.22 23.91 6.86
C ASN A 260 -11.27 24.98 7.21
N GLY A 261 -12.10 25.36 6.25
CA GLY A 261 -12.98 26.53 6.29
C GLY A 261 -12.26 27.83 5.95
N PHE A 262 -11.08 27.75 5.36
CA PHE A 262 -10.32 28.87 4.80
C PHE A 262 -9.85 28.55 3.39
N ASP A 263 -9.82 29.56 2.53
CA ASP A 263 -9.13 29.43 1.25
C ASP A 263 -7.60 29.59 1.41
N LYS A 264 -6.87 29.43 0.32
CA LYS A 264 -5.41 29.56 0.28
C LYS A 264 -4.90 30.96 0.72
N ASP A 265 -5.74 31.99 0.61
CA ASP A 265 -5.42 33.36 0.99
C ASP A 265 -5.80 33.66 2.45
N GLY A 266 -6.34 32.67 3.16
CA GLY A 266 -6.72 32.76 4.58
C GLY A 266 -8.10 33.39 4.83
N ASN A 267 -8.91 33.59 3.82
CA ASN A 267 -10.28 34.09 4.00
C ASN A 267 -11.19 32.98 4.51
N LYS A 268 -12.08 33.33 5.43
CA LYS A 268 -13.09 32.40 5.94
C LYS A 268 -14.09 32.03 4.85
N ARG A 269 -14.39 30.74 4.75
CA ARG A 269 -15.32 30.14 3.78
C ARG A 269 -16.44 29.39 4.51
N ALA A 270 -16.90 28.26 3.98
CA ALA A 270 -18.03 27.49 4.46
C ALA A 270 -17.92 26.99 5.92
N ASP A 271 -18.30 25.76 6.23
CA ASP A 271 -18.40 25.31 7.64
C ASP A 271 -17.04 25.22 8.31
N GLY A 272 -16.13 24.42 7.79
CA GLY A 272 -14.74 24.37 8.22
C GLY A 272 -14.49 23.66 9.54
N ASN A 273 -15.11 22.49 9.75
CA ASN A 273 -14.74 21.59 10.82
C ASN A 273 -13.49 20.78 10.45
N GLY A 274 -12.75 20.32 11.44
CA GLY A 274 -11.65 19.39 11.19
C GLY A 274 -12.15 18.01 10.83
N PHE A 275 -12.81 17.34 11.77
CA PHE A 275 -13.41 16.03 11.62
C PHE A 275 -14.90 16.10 11.98
N LYS A 276 -15.76 16.13 10.96
CA LYS A 276 -17.21 16.06 11.07
C LYS A 276 -17.64 14.60 10.99
N ALA A 277 -17.51 13.91 12.13
CA ALA A 277 -17.57 12.45 12.25
C ALA A 277 -18.98 11.92 12.52
N GLY A 278 -20.01 12.46 11.86
CA GLY A 278 -21.38 12.04 12.10
C GLY A 278 -22.40 12.79 11.25
N GLY A 279 -23.63 12.89 11.73
CA GLY A 279 -24.75 13.49 10.99
C GLY A 279 -25.67 12.46 10.35
N TYR A 280 -25.59 11.20 10.78
CA TYR A 280 -26.52 10.19 10.32
C TYR A 280 -27.95 10.52 10.75
N GLY A 281 -28.85 10.46 9.77
CA GLY A 281 -30.27 10.78 9.99
C GLY A 281 -30.59 12.28 9.93
N MET A 282 -29.61 13.15 9.71
CA MET A 282 -29.85 14.59 9.58
C MET A 282 -30.73 14.91 8.36
N GLY A 283 -31.89 15.54 8.59
CA GLY A 283 -32.80 15.94 7.52
C GLY A 283 -33.51 14.82 6.77
N LYS A 284 -33.37 13.54 7.15
CA LYS A 284 -33.99 12.39 6.50
C LYS A 284 -34.50 11.38 7.50
N GLU A 285 -35.52 10.62 7.10
CA GLU A 285 -36.00 9.48 7.88
C GLU A 285 -34.93 8.38 7.97
N VAL A 286 -34.70 7.86 9.17
CA VAL A 286 -33.77 6.78 9.42
C VAL A 286 -34.41 5.44 9.10
N LYS A 287 -33.83 4.72 8.15
CA LYS A 287 -34.36 3.42 7.67
C LYS A 287 -33.56 2.21 8.13
N ILE A 288 -32.40 2.38 8.78
CA ILE A 288 -31.58 1.25 9.24
C ILE A 288 -31.89 0.90 10.70
N SER A 289 -31.61 -0.36 11.04
CA SER A 289 -31.87 -0.91 12.38
C SER A 289 -30.84 -0.47 13.42
N SER A 290 -29.65 -0.02 13.00
CA SER A 290 -28.56 0.42 13.85
C SER A 290 -27.90 1.68 13.30
N VAL A 291 -27.51 2.58 14.19
CA VAL A 291 -26.74 3.79 13.88
C VAL A 291 -25.25 3.41 13.84
N PRO A 292 -24.49 3.77 12.79
CA PRO A 292 -23.08 3.44 12.72
C PRO A 292 -22.28 4.22 13.79
N MET A 293 -21.33 3.57 14.45
CA MET A 293 -20.36 4.24 15.30
C MET A 293 -19.08 4.48 14.50
N HIS A 294 -18.86 5.72 14.09
CA HIS A 294 -17.60 6.09 13.43
C HIS A 294 -16.47 6.14 14.45
N VAL A 295 -15.24 5.85 13.98
CA VAL A 295 -14.03 5.87 14.79
C VAL A 295 -13.08 6.91 14.24
N VAL A 296 -12.67 7.85 15.09
CA VAL A 296 -11.61 8.82 14.81
C VAL A 296 -10.57 8.69 15.90
N SER A 297 -9.39 8.21 15.55
CA SER A 297 -8.34 7.93 16.54
C SER A 297 -6.96 8.40 16.09
N HIS A 298 -6.13 8.79 17.04
CA HIS A 298 -4.77 9.27 16.83
C HIS A 298 -4.67 10.41 15.79
N CYS A 299 -5.71 11.24 15.70
CA CYS A 299 -5.81 12.32 14.73
C CYS A 299 -5.46 13.69 15.34
N LEU A 300 -5.07 14.61 14.47
CA LEU A 300 -4.67 15.97 14.83
C LEU A 300 -5.58 16.99 14.14
N SER A 301 -6.31 17.79 14.92
CA SER A 301 -7.22 18.83 14.43
C SER A 301 -6.76 20.21 14.87
N VAL A 302 -6.32 21.06 13.93
CA VAL A 302 -5.59 22.29 14.22
C VAL A 302 -6.13 23.49 13.47
N GLY A 303 -6.54 24.52 14.21
CA GLY A 303 -6.85 25.84 13.66
C GLY A 303 -7.93 25.86 12.59
N ASN A 304 -8.82 24.88 12.56
CA ASN A 304 -9.96 24.85 11.66
C ASN A 304 -10.95 25.98 12.04
N LYS A 305 -11.69 26.47 11.05
CA LYS A 305 -12.61 27.64 11.25
C LYS A 305 -13.68 27.36 12.29
N ALA A 306 -14.25 26.16 12.31
CA ALA A 306 -15.30 25.73 13.22
C ALA A 306 -14.73 24.75 14.27
N ASN A 307 -15.36 23.59 14.46
CA ASN A 307 -14.96 22.65 15.52
C ASN A 307 -13.80 21.75 15.07
N GLY A 308 -13.03 21.31 16.05
CA GLY A 308 -11.96 20.36 15.82
C GLY A 308 -12.51 18.96 15.50
N PHE A 309 -13.18 18.35 16.46
CA PHE A 309 -13.86 17.06 16.37
C PHE A 309 -15.34 17.27 16.64
N TYR A 310 -16.19 16.88 15.70
CA TYR A 310 -17.60 17.24 15.69
C TYR A 310 -18.50 16.06 15.35
N THR A 311 -19.49 15.77 16.17
CA THR A 311 -20.44 14.67 15.96
C THR A 311 -21.60 15.02 15.03
N ASN A 312 -21.78 16.28 14.70
CA ASN A 312 -22.71 16.76 13.66
C ASN A 312 -24.14 16.24 13.84
N HIS A 313 -24.75 16.41 15.01
CA HIS A 313 -26.12 15.98 15.29
C HIS A 313 -26.37 14.49 15.00
N HIS A 314 -25.38 13.64 15.24
CA HIS A 314 -25.48 12.20 15.00
C HIS A 314 -26.55 11.56 15.89
N LEU A 315 -27.22 10.49 15.40
CA LEU A 315 -28.25 9.78 16.16
C LEU A 315 -27.71 8.78 17.18
N GLY A 316 -26.42 8.64 17.32
CA GLY A 316 -25.78 7.69 18.21
C GLY A 316 -24.40 8.14 18.63
N GLY A 317 -23.60 7.20 19.15
CA GLY A 317 -22.24 7.47 19.59
C GLY A 317 -21.23 7.55 18.44
N VAL A 318 -20.15 8.26 18.70
CA VAL A 318 -18.91 8.29 17.90
C VAL A 318 -17.75 8.00 18.84
N LYS A 319 -16.73 7.29 18.40
CA LYS A 319 -15.51 7.07 19.17
C LYS A 319 -14.45 8.10 18.77
N PHE A 320 -14.04 8.93 19.74
CA PHE A 320 -12.86 9.80 19.66
C PHE A 320 -11.82 9.32 20.66
N ASP A 321 -10.70 8.79 20.19
CA ASP A 321 -9.71 8.12 21.01
C ASP A 321 -8.29 8.57 20.63
N HIS A 322 -7.48 8.99 21.60
CA HIS A 322 -6.11 9.47 21.39
C HIS A 322 -5.98 10.59 20.35
N ASN A 323 -6.91 11.52 20.28
CA ASN A 323 -6.83 12.65 19.36
C ASN A 323 -6.24 13.90 20.04
N SER A 324 -5.68 14.80 19.23
CA SER A 324 -5.18 16.10 19.70
C SER A 324 -5.88 17.24 18.96
N ALA A 325 -6.46 18.16 19.70
CA ALA A 325 -7.15 19.35 19.19
C ALA A 325 -6.46 20.63 19.65
N TYR A 326 -6.17 21.54 18.71
CA TYR A 326 -5.45 22.78 18.98
C TYR A 326 -6.04 24.00 18.29
N LYS A 327 -6.43 25.00 19.09
CA LYS A 327 -6.83 26.33 18.60
C LYS A 327 -7.86 26.33 17.46
N ASN A 328 -8.84 25.40 17.44
CA ASN A 328 -9.94 25.46 16.52
C ASN A 328 -10.85 26.65 16.84
N GLY A 329 -11.46 27.27 15.84
CA GLY A 329 -12.26 28.50 16.01
C GLY A 329 -13.58 28.29 16.75
N GLY A 330 -14.18 27.10 16.60
CA GLY A 330 -15.26 26.58 17.43
C GLY A 330 -14.73 25.87 18.66
N TYR A 331 -15.40 24.81 19.08
CA TYR A 331 -14.93 23.94 20.15
C TYR A 331 -13.89 22.96 19.65
N ASN A 332 -12.89 22.64 20.47
CA ASN A 332 -11.97 21.56 20.14
C ASN A 332 -12.73 20.22 20.00
N PHE A 333 -13.75 19.99 20.87
CA PHE A 333 -14.66 18.85 20.77
C PHE A 333 -16.12 19.31 20.89
N SER A 334 -16.97 18.96 19.93
CA SER A 334 -18.41 19.26 19.94
C SER A 334 -19.19 17.98 19.75
N PHE A 335 -20.03 17.64 20.76
CA PHE A 335 -20.68 16.34 20.87
C PHE A 335 -22.19 16.39 20.64
N VAL A 336 -22.69 17.47 20.03
CA VAL A 336 -24.13 17.60 19.82
C VAL A 336 -24.69 16.42 19.03
N ASN A 337 -25.67 15.75 19.63
CA ASN A 337 -26.46 14.70 19.00
C ASN A 337 -27.86 15.22 18.68
N ARG A 338 -28.68 14.35 18.12
CA ARG A 338 -30.11 14.60 17.94
C ARG A 338 -30.93 13.40 18.39
N LYS A 339 -32.19 13.67 18.70
CA LYS A 339 -33.27 12.67 18.81
C LYS A 339 -34.27 12.92 17.68
N GLY A 340 -35.10 11.90 17.44
CA GLY A 340 -36.03 11.93 16.32
C GLY A 340 -35.47 11.22 15.10
N LYS A 341 -36.37 10.64 14.31
CA LYS A 341 -36.03 9.82 13.14
C LYS A 341 -36.38 10.47 11.80
N SER A 342 -37.05 11.62 11.87
CA SER A 342 -37.42 12.43 10.70
C SER A 342 -36.98 13.88 10.89
N LYS A 343 -37.06 14.66 9.85
CA LYS A 343 -36.75 16.10 9.90
C LYS A 343 -37.72 16.86 10.81
N GLU A 344 -38.98 16.43 10.83
CA GLU A 344 -40.06 17.09 11.56
C GLU A 344 -40.00 16.87 13.06
N ASP A 345 -39.47 15.72 13.52
CA ASP A 345 -39.33 15.37 14.94
C ASP A 345 -37.89 15.49 15.46
N ALA A 346 -37.00 16.06 14.64
CA ALA A 346 -35.58 16.22 15.01
C ALA A 346 -35.40 17.29 16.09
N ILE A 347 -34.73 16.92 17.17
CA ILE A 347 -34.39 17.80 18.29
C ILE A 347 -32.91 17.61 18.62
N ASP A 348 -32.16 18.69 18.66
CA ASP A 348 -30.78 18.68 19.15
C ASP A 348 -30.75 18.41 20.65
N VAL A 349 -29.85 17.56 21.06
CA VAL A 349 -29.66 17.17 22.47
C VAL A 349 -28.16 17.05 22.75
N ASP A 350 -27.83 17.05 24.04
CA ASP A 350 -26.47 16.72 24.47
C ASP A 350 -26.11 15.32 24.05
N GLY A 351 -24.84 15.14 23.65
CA GLY A 351 -24.29 13.92 23.09
C GLY A 351 -24.44 12.72 24.01
N TYR A 352 -24.79 11.57 23.46
CA TYR A 352 -24.96 10.32 24.17
C TYR A 352 -24.32 9.14 23.42
N GLY A 353 -23.91 8.11 24.15
CA GLY A 353 -23.31 6.91 23.57
C GLY A 353 -21.90 7.12 23.01
N HIS A 354 -21.28 8.27 23.28
CA HIS A 354 -19.91 8.54 22.82
C HIS A 354 -18.87 7.82 23.67
N ILE A 355 -17.76 7.46 23.03
CA ILE A 355 -16.53 6.99 23.67
C ILE A 355 -15.46 8.06 23.42
N VAL A 356 -15.06 8.77 24.48
CA VAL A 356 -14.15 9.93 24.43
C VAL A 356 -13.00 9.65 25.37
N THR A 357 -11.94 9.07 24.82
CA THR A 357 -10.85 8.51 25.64
C THR A 357 -9.49 9.04 25.15
N HIS A 358 -8.62 9.36 26.11
CA HIS A 358 -7.21 9.70 25.88
C HIS A 358 -6.97 10.88 24.91
N ASN A 359 -7.87 11.85 24.82
CA ASN A 359 -7.73 13.00 23.93
C ASN A 359 -7.05 14.19 24.60
N ILE A 360 -6.40 15.04 23.80
CA ILE A 360 -5.85 16.36 24.21
C ILE A 360 -6.72 17.48 23.64
N SER A 361 -7.08 18.46 24.51
CA SER A 361 -7.56 19.78 24.09
C SER A 361 -6.56 20.83 24.60
N TYR A 362 -5.92 21.58 23.68
CA TYR A 362 -4.93 22.58 24.06
C TYR A 362 -5.08 23.90 23.28
N GLY A 363 -4.64 24.99 23.88
CA GLY A 363 -4.59 26.31 23.27
C GLY A 363 -5.95 26.96 22.98
N SER A 364 -7.06 26.45 23.54
CA SER A 364 -8.41 26.98 23.37
C SER A 364 -9.15 26.95 24.69
N THR A 365 -9.93 28.01 24.96
CA THR A 365 -10.90 28.05 26.07
C THR A 365 -12.19 27.30 25.74
N LYS A 366 -12.45 27.03 24.48
CA LYS A 366 -13.58 26.22 23.98
C LYS A 366 -13.17 24.74 23.92
N ILE A 367 -13.08 24.11 25.09
CA ILE A 367 -12.57 22.73 25.25
C ILE A 367 -13.55 21.74 24.62
N ALA A 368 -14.75 21.62 25.23
CA ALA A 368 -15.78 20.70 24.80
C ALA A 368 -17.17 21.29 25.05
N THR A 369 -18.19 20.78 24.35
CA THR A 369 -19.59 21.20 24.50
C THR A 369 -20.57 20.08 24.18
N SER A 370 -21.80 20.27 24.67
CA SER A 370 -22.98 19.48 24.26
C SER A 370 -22.82 17.98 24.47
N ILE A 371 -22.46 17.54 25.69
CA ILE A 371 -22.33 16.12 26.02
C ILE A 371 -23.05 15.80 27.31
N ASP A 372 -23.85 14.75 27.33
CA ASP A 372 -24.37 14.12 28.55
C ASP A 372 -23.35 13.11 29.06
N ILE A 373 -22.55 13.55 30.04
CA ILE A 373 -21.46 12.73 30.60
C ILE A 373 -21.95 11.44 31.24
N ALA A 374 -23.21 11.38 31.71
CA ALA A 374 -23.76 10.18 32.30
C ALA A 374 -24.11 9.09 31.29
N GLN A 375 -24.24 9.47 30.02
CA GLN A 375 -24.54 8.55 28.90
C GLN A 375 -23.35 8.29 27.98
N CYS A 376 -22.14 8.72 28.38
CA CYS A 376 -20.92 8.56 27.55
C CYS A 376 -19.79 7.96 28.39
N THR A 377 -18.84 7.31 27.73
CA THR A 377 -17.55 6.91 28.32
C THR A 377 -16.56 8.06 28.13
N ILE A 378 -16.09 8.67 29.25
CA ILE A 378 -15.17 9.82 29.20
C ILE A 378 -14.06 9.55 30.21
N GLU A 379 -12.87 9.17 29.72
CA GLU A 379 -11.75 8.83 30.62
C GLU A 379 -10.40 9.08 29.94
N GLY A 380 -9.37 9.31 30.75
CA GLY A 380 -7.99 9.44 30.27
C GLY A 380 -7.71 10.69 29.43
N ASN A 381 -8.63 11.66 29.33
CA ASN A 381 -8.41 12.87 28.53
C ASN A 381 -7.60 13.93 29.30
N SER A 382 -6.91 14.83 28.58
CA SER A 382 -6.28 16.03 29.19
C SER A 382 -7.29 17.08 29.67
N PHE A 383 -8.57 16.76 29.65
CA PHE A 383 -9.64 17.64 30.09
C PHE A 383 -10.73 16.84 30.81
N SER A 384 -11.36 17.47 31.76
CA SER A 384 -12.41 16.87 32.58
C SER A 384 -13.57 17.84 32.81
N TYR A 385 -14.75 17.30 33.12
CA TYR A 385 -15.92 18.09 33.45
C TYR A 385 -16.05 18.16 34.98
N SER A 386 -15.92 19.35 35.53
CA SER A 386 -15.98 19.58 36.98
C SER A 386 -16.74 20.87 37.26
N LYS A 387 -17.57 20.86 38.27
CA LYS A 387 -18.37 22.05 38.74
C LYS A 387 -19.13 22.73 37.58
N ASN A 388 -19.74 21.94 36.70
CA ASN A 388 -20.50 22.39 35.54
C ASN A 388 -19.67 23.14 34.47
N THR A 389 -18.36 22.89 34.39
CA THR A 389 -17.48 23.47 33.38
C THR A 389 -16.43 22.45 32.93
N TRP A 390 -15.93 22.64 31.74
CA TRP A 390 -14.78 21.89 31.23
C TRP A 390 -13.49 22.55 31.68
N VAL A 391 -12.55 21.74 32.16
CA VAL A 391 -11.24 22.18 32.65
C VAL A 391 -10.17 21.35 31.98
N ASN A 392 -9.12 21.98 31.47
CA ASN A 392 -7.93 21.29 31.00
C ASN A 392 -7.01 20.94 32.18
N ASP A 393 -6.22 19.87 31.98
CA ASP A 393 -5.03 19.63 32.78
C ASP A 393 -4.05 20.81 32.66
N ASP A 394 -3.14 20.93 33.63
CA ASP A 394 -2.09 21.93 33.61
C ASP A 394 -1.01 21.59 32.59
N LEU A 395 -1.31 21.84 31.30
CA LEU A 395 -0.40 21.69 30.16
C LEU A 395 0.11 23.07 29.72
N SER A 396 1.38 23.15 29.42
CA SER A 396 2.06 24.34 28.90
C SER A 396 2.73 24.05 27.56
N ASP A 397 3.18 25.08 26.85
CA ASP A 397 3.95 24.91 25.59
C ASP A 397 5.23 24.07 25.80
N ALA A 398 5.79 24.10 27.05
CA ALA A 398 6.99 23.34 27.39
C ALA A 398 6.78 21.82 27.43
N ASP A 399 5.54 21.37 27.59
CA ASP A 399 5.21 19.93 27.64
C ASP A 399 5.25 19.27 26.26
N PHE A 400 5.27 20.04 25.19
CA PHE A 400 5.29 19.53 23.81
C PHE A 400 6.69 19.60 23.20
N TYR A 401 7.01 18.62 22.33
CA TYR A 401 8.24 18.66 21.53
C TYR A 401 8.25 19.83 20.56
N SER A 402 7.09 20.15 19.97
CA SER A 402 6.94 21.25 19.02
C SER A 402 5.50 21.79 18.99
N LEU A 403 5.36 23.08 18.70
CA LEU A 403 4.11 23.74 18.33
C LEU A 403 4.29 24.48 16.99
N ASN A 404 5.25 24.05 16.16
CA ASN A 404 5.52 24.62 14.85
C ASN A 404 4.51 24.11 13.82
N LEU A 405 3.60 24.99 13.40
CA LEU A 405 2.53 24.67 12.43
C LEU A 405 3.05 24.23 11.04
N ASN A 406 4.28 24.61 10.66
CA ASN A 406 4.84 24.21 9.37
C ASN A 406 5.07 22.70 9.25
N GLU A 407 5.13 21.97 10.36
CA GLU A 407 5.25 20.52 10.34
C GLU A 407 4.02 19.84 9.72
N LEU A 408 2.82 20.45 9.88
CA LEU A 408 1.55 19.84 9.47
C LEU A 408 1.40 19.67 7.97
N THR A 409 2.07 20.53 7.20
CA THR A 409 2.03 20.54 5.72
C THR A 409 3.40 20.30 5.10
N ALA A 410 4.38 19.87 5.89
CA ALA A 410 5.70 19.52 5.40
C ALA A 410 5.61 18.44 4.31
N ALA A 411 6.54 18.49 3.34
CA ALA A 411 6.56 17.54 2.24
C ALA A 411 6.62 16.10 2.76
N ARG A 412 5.92 15.20 2.10
CA ARG A 412 6.03 13.76 2.38
C ARG A 412 7.42 13.25 2.02
N THR A 413 7.81 12.16 2.65
CA THR A 413 9.01 11.42 2.28
C THR A 413 8.87 10.84 0.87
N THR A 414 9.94 10.36 0.28
CA THR A 414 9.95 9.84 -1.10
C THR A 414 9.08 8.60 -1.27
N ASP A 415 8.84 7.84 -0.20
CA ASP A 415 7.90 6.69 -0.18
C ASP A 415 6.44 7.10 0.05
N GLY A 416 6.15 8.39 0.18
CA GLY A 416 4.82 8.94 0.41
C GLY A 416 4.40 9.02 1.87
N SER A 417 5.20 8.55 2.82
CA SER A 417 4.89 8.59 4.25
C SER A 417 4.86 10.03 4.78
N LEU A 418 4.21 10.24 5.93
CA LEU A 418 4.31 11.50 6.64
C LEU A 418 5.74 11.71 7.14
N PRO A 419 6.28 12.93 7.05
CA PRO A 419 7.54 13.26 7.72
C PRO A 419 7.39 13.16 9.24
N VAL A 420 8.51 13.28 9.94
CA VAL A 420 8.48 13.36 11.41
C VAL A 420 7.68 14.59 11.83
N ILE A 421 6.54 14.37 12.49
CA ILE A 421 5.69 15.43 13.04
C ILE A 421 5.77 15.35 14.55
N ASN A 422 6.35 16.39 15.16
CA ASN A 422 6.44 16.53 16.62
C ASN A 422 5.43 17.56 17.19
N PHE A 423 4.63 18.18 16.32
CA PHE A 423 3.62 19.16 16.70
C PHE A 423 2.62 18.56 17.70
N MET A 424 2.48 19.15 18.89
CA MET A 424 1.66 18.65 20.00
C MET A 424 2.02 17.24 20.53
N ARG A 425 3.17 16.69 20.18
CA ARG A 425 3.66 15.45 20.77
C ARG A 425 4.16 15.74 22.17
N LEU A 426 3.64 15.03 23.16
CA LEU A 426 4.07 15.18 24.54
C LEU A 426 5.47 14.65 24.77
N LYS A 427 6.26 15.35 25.59
CA LYS A 427 7.59 14.93 26.07
C LYS A 427 7.48 13.88 27.16
N ASP A 428 6.46 13.99 28.01
CA ASP A 428 6.20 13.03 29.08
C ASP A 428 5.48 11.80 28.52
N GLY A 429 6.23 10.74 28.30
CA GLY A 429 5.70 9.47 27.78
C GLY A 429 4.87 8.69 28.81
N SER A 430 4.75 9.13 30.05
CA SER A 430 3.86 8.51 31.04
C SER A 430 2.40 8.97 30.91
N LYS A 431 2.16 10.08 30.19
CA LYS A 431 0.82 10.59 29.90
C LYS A 431 0.25 9.87 28.68
N ASP A 432 -0.72 9.01 28.92
CA ASP A 432 -1.37 8.22 27.87
C ASP A 432 -2.56 8.98 27.25
N TYR A 433 -2.27 10.12 26.57
CA TYR A 433 -3.26 10.84 25.81
C TYR A 433 -2.65 11.63 24.63
N GLY A 434 -3.50 11.99 23.67
CA GLY A 434 -3.12 12.64 22.43
C GLY A 434 -2.75 11.66 21.31
N TYR A 435 -2.49 12.19 20.13
CA TYR A 435 -2.27 11.37 18.93
C TYR A 435 -1.00 10.49 18.97
N GLY A 436 -0.15 10.67 19.96
CA GLY A 436 1.08 9.92 20.14
C GLY A 436 2.18 10.39 19.17
N THR A 437 2.60 9.54 18.27
CA THR A 437 3.54 9.88 17.20
C THR A 437 3.01 9.41 15.85
N PHE A 438 3.02 10.27 14.82
CA PHE A 438 2.84 9.84 13.45
C PHE A 438 4.02 9.00 12.94
N ASN A 439 5.06 8.88 13.76
CA ASN A 439 6.30 8.11 13.50
C ASN A 439 6.36 6.76 14.21
N ILE A 440 5.29 6.27 14.76
CA ILE A 440 5.18 4.82 14.83
C ILE A 440 4.97 4.48 13.37
N GLY A 441 6.06 4.03 12.73
CA GLY A 441 6.10 3.90 11.31
C GLY A 441 4.77 3.43 10.79
N TYR A 442 4.29 4.10 9.74
CA TYR A 442 3.21 3.57 8.96
C TYR A 442 3.42 2.05 8.92
N THR A 443 2.67 1.34 9.73
CA THR A 443 2.26 0.03 9.35
C THR A 443 0.96 0.28 8.59
N PRO A 444 1.04 0.40 7.25
CA PRO A 444 -0.06 -0.10 6.46
C PRO A 444 -0.40 -1.44 7.10
N THR A 445 -1.51 -2.03 6.85
CA THR A 445 -1.57 -3.49 6.95
C THR A 445 -0.42 -3.94 6.08
N LEU A 446 0.80 -3.95 6.70
CA LEU A 446 2.03 -4.24 6.00
C LEU A 446 1.79 -5.61 5.49
N LEU A 447 1.80 -5.71 4.17
CA LEU A 447 1.85 -7.00 3.57
C LEU A 447 3.02 -7.69 4.24
N THR A 448 2.74 -8.65 5.10
CA THR A 448 3.79 -9.27 5.89
C THR A 448 4.29 -10.51 5.18
N ILE A 449 5.60 -10.61 5.05
CA ILE A 449 6.27 -11.82 4.59
C ILE A 449 6.76 -12.58 5.82
N HIS A 450 6.23 -13.76 6.03
CA HIS A 450 6.66 -14.67 7.08
C HIS A 450 7.66 -15.67 6.52
N LEU A 451 8.85 -15.75 7.09
CA LEU A 451 9.90 -16.68 6.67
C LEU A 451 9.90 -17.92 7.55
N PHE A 452 9.79 -19.08 6.93
CA PHE A 452 9.86 -20.39 7.57
C PHE A 452 11.05 -21.16 7.03
N GLY A 453 12.04 -21.46 7.86
CA GLY A 453 13.24 -22.10 7.38
C GLY A 453 14.13 -22.69 8.47
N ASP A 454 15.31 -23.11 8.03
CA ASP A 454 16.36 -23.69 8.85
C ASP A 454 17.49 -22.68 9.13
N SER A 455 18.66 -23.18 9.53
CA SER A 455 19.84 -22.37 9.86
C SER A 455 20.31 -21.43 8.75
N THR A 456 20.08 -21.77 7.50
CA THR A 456 20.50 -20.93 6.37
C THR A 456 19.66 -19.66 6.18
N MET A 457 18.50 -19.63 6.82
CA MET A 457 17.55 -18.51 6.82
C MET A 457 17.48 -17.80 8.18
N SER A 458 17.91 -18.45 9.27
CA SER A 458 17.78 -17.95 10.65
C SER A 458 18.44 -16.61 10.89
N THR A 459 18.03 -15.93 11.94
CA THR A 459 18.70 -14.74 12.49
C THR A 459 19.75 -15.18 13.49
N TYR A 460 20.93 -14.59 13.43
CA TYR A 460 22.08 -14.84 14.29
C TYR A 460 22.53 -13.55 14.99
N GLU A 461 23.20 -13.68 16.14
CA GLU A 461 23.74 -12.54 16.86
C GLU A 461 24.79 -11.78 16.02
N GLU A 462 25.03 -10.51 16.36
CA GLU A 462 25.88 -9.63 15.56
C GLU A 462 27.32 -10.13 15.48
N GLU A 463 27.83 -10.69 16.57
CA GLU A 463 29.22 -11.18 16.72
C GLU A 463 29.45 -12.54 16.05
N GLU A 464 28.41 -13.27 15.68
CA GLU A 464 28.57 -14.58 15.03
C GLU A 464 29.01 -14.42 13.57
N LYS A 465 29.90 -15.29 13.12
CA LYS A 465 30.35 -15.33 11.73
C LYS A 465 29.28 -15.86 10.78
N THR A 466 28.44 -16.74 11.29
CA THR A 466 27.32 -17.31 10.56
C THR A 466 26.18 -16.31 10.49
N LYS A 467 25.61 -16.13 9.29
CA LYS A 467 24.42 -15.34 9.05
C LYS A 467 23.46 -16.08 8.13
N GLY A 468 22.16 -15.98 8.43
CA GLY A 468 21.13 -16.51 7.56
C GLY A 468 20.55 -15.42 6.65
N TRP A 469 20.17 -15.77 5.44
CA TRP A 469 19.70 -14.79 4.47
C TRP A 469 18.38 -14.13 4.86
N GLY A 470 17.53 -14.80 5.64
CA GLY A 470 16.29 -14.22 6.16
C GLY A 470 16.49 -13.02 7.07
N GLN A 471 17.67 -12.92 7.72
CA GLN A 471 18.04 -11.78 8.56
C GLN A 471 18.13 -10.46 7.78
N TYR A 472 18.50 -10.52 6.51
CA TYR A 472 18.67 -9.36 5.62
C TYR A 472 17.54 -9.20 4.61
N PHE A 473 16.56 -10.11 4.60
CA PHE A 473 15.56 -10.15 3.55
C PHE A 473 14.63 -8.93 3.58
N GLY A 474 14.38 -8.34 4.75
CA GLY A 474 13.61 -7.10 4.89
C GLY A 474 14.23 -5.91 4.16
N GLU A 475 15.56 -5.89 4.01
CA GLU A 475 16.27 -4.81 3.29
C GLU A 475 16.01 -4.84 1.77
N MET A 476 15.43 -5.90 1.25
CA MET A 476 15.14 -6.06 -0.18
C MET A 476 13.92 -5.25 -0.64
N PHE A 477 13.09 -4.81 0.29
CA PHE A 477 11.77 -4.26 0.01
C PHE A 477 11.65 -2.79 0.41
N SER A 478 10.68 -2.12 -0.18
CA SER A 478 10.19 -0.82 0.30
C SER A 478 9.61 -0.94 1.72
N SER A 479 9.43 0.18 2.40
CA SER A 479 8.85 0.24 3.74
C SER A 479 7.40 -0.27 3.86
N GLU A 480 6.78 -0.61 2.73
CA GLU A 480 5.42 -1.18 2.67
C GLU A 480 5.39 -2.70 2.95
N ILE A 481 6.54 -3.34 3.06
CA ILE A 481 6.67 -4.76 3.39
C ILE A 481 7.30 -4.93 4.77
N ASN A 482 6.63 -5.69 5.61
CA ASN A 482 7.20 -6.19 6.85
C ASN A 482 7.71 -7.62 6.65
N VAL A 483 8.90 -7.94 7.15
CA VAL A 483 9.44 -9.30 7.12
C VAL A 483 9.62 -9.81 8.53
N ILE A 484 8.96 -10.93 8.85
CA ILE A 484 9.10 -11.62 10.14
C ILE A 484 9.78 -12.96 9.90
N ASN A 485 10.97 -13.10 10.48
CA ASN A 485 11.77 -14.32 10.33
C ASN A 485 11.51 -15.30 11.48
N TRP A 486 10.84 -16.42 11.17
CA TRP A 486 10.53 -17.52 12.07
C TRP A 486 11.50 -18.72 11.89
N ALA A 487 12.56 -18.56 11.11
CA ALA A 487 13.48 -19.64 10.85
C ALA A 487 14.35 -19.97 12.10
N HIS A 488 14.60 -21.26 12.32
CA HIS A 488 15.37 -21.73 13.46
C HIS A 488 16.49 -22.68 13.03
N THR A 489 17.64 -22.54 13.67
CA THR A 489 18.82 -23.40 13.43
C THR A 489 18.49 -24.86 13.73
N GLY A 490 18.86 -25.75 12.79
CA GLY A 490 18.70 -27.20 12.93
C GLY A 490 17.29 -27.72 12.66
N TYR A 491 16.33 -26.87 12.32
CA TYR A 491 14.95 -27.28 12.08
C TYR A 491 14.77 -27.97 10.71
N THR A 492 13.79 -28.87 10.69
CA THR A 492 13.28 -29.58 9.51
C THR A 492 11.88 -29.08 9.17
N SER A 493 11.33 -29.48 8.03
CA SER A 493 9.92 -29.24 7.67
C SER A 493 8.92 -29.77 8.73
N LYS A 494 9.30 -30.85 9.43
CA LYS A 494 8.55 -31.37 10.58
C LYS A 494 8.48 -30.38 11.73
N ASN A 495 9.62 -29.74 12.06
CA ASN A 495 9.66 -28.69 13.09
C ASN A 495 8.89 -27.47 12.62
N GLY A 496 9.03 -27.07 11.36
CA GLY A 496 8.26 -26.00 10.74
C GLY A 496 6.75 -26.16 10.89
N CYS A 497 6.26 -27.38 10.64
CA CYS A 497 4.85 -27.72 10.78
C CYS A 497 4.37 -27.77 12.25
N ASN A 498 5.17 -28.33 13.16
CA ASN A 498 4.73 -28.68 14.51
C ASN A 498 5.10 -27.64 15.58
N ILE A 499 6.17 -26.84 15.35
CA ILE A 499 6.69 -25.87 16.31
C ILE A 499 6.54 -24.46 15.71
N THR A 500 7.26 -24.14 14.65
CA THR A 500 7.29 -22.79 14.05
C THR A 500 5.88 -22.31 13.65
N TRP A 501 5.04 -23.22 13.13
CA TRP A 501 3.64 -22.87 12.85
C TRP A 501 2.88 -22.36 14.07
N LYS A 502 3.11 -22.98 15.25
CA LYS A 502 2.43 -22.55 16.49
C LYS A 502 2.91 -21.17 16.96
N GLU A 503 4.15 -20.85 16.71
CA GLU A 503 4.75 -19.54 17.01
C GLU A 503 4.22 -18.45 16.09
N ALA A 504 4.10 -18.75 14.79
CA ALA A 504 3.77 -17.81 13.74
C ALA A 504 2.27 -17.59 13.51
N ARG A 505 1.44 -18.61 13.68
CA ARG A 505 0.04 -18.68 13.21
C ARG A 505 -0.85 -17.53 13.65
N ASP A 506 -0.62 -16.96 14.85
CA ASP A 506 -1.45 -15.90 15.40
C ASP A 506 -1.03 -14.51 14.88
N ASN A 507 0.14 -14.42 14.23
CA ASN A 507 0.66 -13.24 13.54
C ASN A 507 0.30 -13.22 12.05
N ILE A 508 -0.04 -14.38 11.46
CA ILE A 508 -0.37 -14.48 10.02
C ILE A 508 -1.81 -14.04 9.78
N LYS A 509 -1.96 -13.07 8.87
CA LYS A 509 -3.24 -12.46 8.49
C LYS A 509 -3.59 -12.79 7.03
N ALA A 510 -4.85 -12.58 6.67
CA ALA A 510 -5.29 -12.69 5.29
C ALA A 510 -4.55 -11.67 4.41
N GLY A 511 -4.03 -12.14 3.27
CA GLY A 511 -3.23 -11.34 2.35
C GLY A 511 -1.71 -11.43 2.56
N ASP A 512 -1.23 -11.91 3.71
CA ASP A 512 0.20 -12.10 3.96
C ASP A 512 0.81 -13.17 3.05
N TYR A 513 2.14 -13.15 2.95
CA TYR A 513 2.92 -14.17 2.26
C TYR A 513 3.72 -15.00 3.26
N ALA A 514 3.96 -16.26 2.93
CA ALA A 514 4.83 -17.13 3.71
C ALA A 514 5.82 -17.82 2.78
N LEU A 515 7.11 -17.51 2.93
CA LEU A 515 8.21 -18.11 2.21
C LEU A 515 8.76 -19.29 3.03
N ILE A 516 8.81 -20.47 2.44
CA ILE A 516 9.14 -21.70 3.13
C ILE A 516 10.35 -22.34 2.46
N GLN A 517 11.47 -22.46 3.22
CA GLN A 517 12.69 -23.12 2.77
C GLN A 517 13.20 -24.11 3.81
N TYR A 518 12.98 -25.38 3.60
CA TYR A 518 13.51 -26.50 4.37
C TYR A 518 14.17 -27.51 3.42
N GLY A 519 15.15 -28.25 3.89
CA GLY A 519 15.81 -29.29 3.09
C GLY A 519 17.14 -29.75 3.69
N HIS A 520 18.00 -28.82 4.12
CA HIS A 520 19.36 -29.14 4.64
C HIS A 520 19.38 -30.14 5.80
N ASN A 521 18.37 -30.11 6.65
CA ASN A 521 18.25 -31.03 7.79
C ASN A 521 17.31 -32.18 7.49
N ASP A 522 16.33 -31.96 6.59
CA ASP A 522 15.35 -32.98 6.20
C ASP A 522 16.02 -34.15 5.48
N GLU A 523 16.93 -33.87 4.56
CA GLU A 523 17.67 -34.91 3.82
C GLU A 523 18.48 -35.86 4.71
N LYS A 524 18.84 -35.41 5.93
CA LYS A 524 19.56 -36.20 6.93
C LYS A 524 18.66 -37.05 7.81
N SER A 525 17.39 -36.69 7.94
CA SER A 525 16.53 -37.19 9.03
C SER A 525 15.12 -37.58 8.64
N LEU A 526 14.61 -37.18 7.48
CA LEU A 526 13.26 -37.50 7.03
C LEU A 526 13.27 -38.33 5.76
N SER A 527 12.26 -39.18 5.61
CA SER A 527 11.95 -39.81 4.34
C SER A 527 11.34 -38.80 3.35
N ALA A 528 11.40 -39.11 2.05
CA ALA A 528 10.71 -38.32 1.02
C ALA A 528 9.21 -38.13 1.30
N GLU A 529 8.55 -39.19 1.78
CA GLU A 529 7.11 -39.18 2.10
C GLU A 529 6.82 -38.22 3.25
N ASP A 530 7.57 -38.33 4.35
CA ASP A 530 7.42 -37.44 5.51
C ASP A 530 7.74 -35.99 5.17
N TYR A 531 8.80 -35.72 4.41
CA TYR A 531 9.13 -34.39 3.96
C TYR A 531 7.97 -33.75 3.17
N LYS A 532 7.48 -34.44 2.14
CA LYS A 532 6.34 -33.97 1.33
C LYS A 532 5.08 -33.77 2.18
N LYS A 533 4.80 -34.65 3.13
CA LYS A 533 3.68 -34.57 4.06
C LYS A 533 3.74 -33.31 4.93
N TYR A 534 4.90 -33.04 5.55
CA TYR A 534 5.04 -31.87 6.43
C TYR A 534 4.98 -30.56 5.64
N LEU A 535 5.62 -30.46 4.47
CA LEU A 535 5.48 -29.30 3.59
C LEU A 535 4.03 -29.08 3.18
N THR A 536 3.35 -30.12 2.73
CA THR A 536 1.92 -30.05 2.34
C THR A 536 1.05 -29.56 3.51
N THR A 537 1.32 -30.05 4.72
CA THR A 537 0.56 -29.66 5.91
C THR A 537 0.81 -28.18 6.24
N LEU A 538 2.06 -27.71 6.20
CA LEU A 538 2.40 -26.32 6.45
C LEU A 538 1.76 -25.39 5.42
N VAL A 539 1.82 -25.73 4.13
CA VAL A 539 1.15 -25.01 3.04
C VAL A 539 -0.37 -24.90 3.30
N LYS A 540 -1.02 -25.99 3.66
CA LYS A 540 -2.48 -25.98 3.98
C LYS A 540 -2.79 -25.10 5.19
N ASN A 541 -1.96 -25.16 6.21
CA ASN A 541 -2.08 -24.33 7.40
C ASN A 541 -2.02 -22.83 7.06
N ILE A 542 -1.05 -22.42 6.23
CA ILE A 542 -0.91 -21.03 5.77
C ILE A 542 -2.12 -20.62 4.93
N LYS A 543 -2.55 -21.45 3.98
CA LYS A 543 -3.76 -21.19 3.18
C LYS A 543 -5.02 -21.04 4.05
N SER A 544 -5.11 -21.76 5.17
CA SER A 544 -6.25 -21.64 6.09
C SER A 544 -6.38 -20.27 6.74
N LYS A 545 -5.27 -19.50 6.80
CA LYS A 545 -5.23 -18.10 7.23
C LYS A 545 -5.51 -17.11 6.09
N LYS A 546 -5.80 -17.60 4.88
CA LYS A 546 -5.92 -16.79 3.65
C LYS A 546 -4.62 -16.05 3.29
N ALA A 547 -3.48 -16.58 3.70
CA ALA A 547 -2.15 -16.12 3.32
C ALA A 547 -1.63 -16.95 2.14
N THR A 548 -0.67 -16.40 1.39
CA THR A 548 -0.11 -16.99 0.17
C THR A 548 1.21 -17.72 0.49
N PRO A 549 1.26 -19.06 0.48
CA PRO A 549 2.49 -19.80 0.65
C PRO A 549 3.30 -19.86 -0.65
N ILE A 550 4.62 -19.70 -0.54
CA ILE A 550 5.61 -19.85 -1.61
C ILE A 550 6.70 -20.78 -1.10
N LEU A 551 7.03 -21.81 -1.88
CA LEU A 551 8.15 -22.69 -1.56
C LEU A 551 9.44 -22.17 -2.21
N LEU A 552 10.57 -22.30 -1.50
CA LEU A 552 11.90 -21.98 -2.00
C LEU A 552 12.78 -23.22 -1.83
N THR A 553 13.38 -23.69 -2.92
CA THR A 553 14.34 -24.79 -2.82
C THR A 553 15.58 -24.34 -2.02
N SER A 554 16.28 -25.28 -1.36
CA SER A 554 17.43 -24.98 -0.50
C SER A 554 18.57 -24.33 -1.29
N ILE A 555 19.29 -23.39 -0.67
CA ILE A 555 20.53 -22.86 -1.24
C ILE A 555 21.59 -23.96 -1.33
N CYS A 556 22.50 -23.87 -2.30
CA CYS A 556 23.60 -24.85 -2.45
C CYS A 556 24.63 -24.77 -1.33
N ARG A 557 25.20 -25.92 -0.94
CA ARG A 557 26.44 -25.96 -0.15
C ARG A 557 27.66 -25.73 -1.04
N ASN A 558 28.70 -25.16 -0.49
CA ASN A 558 30.01 -25.04 -1.17
C ASN A 558 30.74 -26.40 -1.23
N LEU A 559 30.10 -27.40 -1.81
CA LEU A 559 30.64 -28.71 -2.07
C LEU A 559 30.79 -28.88 -3.60
N MET A 560 32.03 -28.65 -4.08
CA MET A 560 32.31 -28.70 -5.51
C MET A 560 33.30 -29.85 -5.85
N LYS A 561 33.13 -30.36 -7.08
CA LYS A 561 34.07 -31.28 -7.69
C LYS A 561 34.18 -30.92 -9.19
N ASP A 562 35.42 -30.77 -9.65
CA ASP A 562 35.72 -30.45 -11.05
C ASP A 562 34.99 -29.17 -11.56
N GLY A 563 34.90 -28.15 -10.67
CA GLY A 563 34.27 -26.88 -10.98
C GLY A 563 32.70 -26.90 -11.01
N LYS A 564 32.10 -28.00 -10.59
CA LYS A 564 30.67 -28.19 -10.50
C LYS A 564 30.21 -28.41 -9.07
N VAL A 565 29.07 -27.85 -8.68
CA VAL A 565 28.46 -28.16 -7.40
C VAL A 565 28.08 -29.64 -7.40
N ARG A 566 28.51 -30.33 -6.36
CA ARG A 566 28.40 -31.78 -6.26
C ARG A 566 26.93 -32.18 -6.14
N GLY A 567 26.47 -32.99 -7.05
CA GLY A 567 25.16 -33.67 -6.99
C GLY A 567 25.23 -34.93 -6.15
N GLN A 568 24.10 -35.58 -6.00
CA GLN A 568 23.96 -36.83 -5.28
C GLN A 568 24.74 -37.95 -5.98
N GLN A 569 25.54 -38.70 -5.21
CA GLN A 569 26.19 -39.92 -5.68
C GLN A 569 25.81 -41.05 -4.74
N GLY A 570 25.03 -42.02 -5.21
CA GLY A 570 24.56 -43.14 -4.41
C GLY A 570 23.65 -42.71 -3.24
N ASP A 571 23.84 -43.33 -2.06
CA ASP A 571 23.04 -43.02 -0.86
C ASP A 571 23.56 -41.82 -0.04
N ASP A 572 24.48 -41.04 -0.58
CA ASP A 572 25.15 -39.94 0.15
C ASP A 572 24.32 -38.63 0.12
N ARG A 573 23.08 -38.71 0.57
CA ARG A 573 22.13 -37.57 0.59
C ARG A 573 22.65 -36.41 1.43
N ALA A 574 23.29 -36.68 2.54
CA ALA A 574 23.72 -35.66 3.50
C ALA A 574 24.91 -34.84 3.02
N ASN A 575 25.61 -35.27 1.96
CA ASN A 575 26.81 -34.64 1.44
C ASN A 575 26.65 -34.10 0.00
N THR A 576 25.43 -33.95 -0.49
CA THR A 576 25.16 -33.25 -1.76
C THR A 576 25.24 -31.75 -1.60
N GLY A 577 25.79 -31.05 -2.58
CA GLY A 577 25.75 -29.59 -2.65
C GLY A 577 24.43 -29.06 -3.21
N LEU A 578 23.76 -29.85 -4.06
CA LEU A 578 22.56 -29.43 -4.80
C LEU A 578 21.23 -29.76 -4.14
N HIS A 579 21.20 -30.61 -3.12
CA HIS A 579 19.95 -31.07 -2.50
C HIS A 579 18.92 -31.64 -3.49
N GLU A 580 19.35 -32.26 -4.58
CA GLU A 580 18.58 -32.56 -5.81
C GLU A 580 17.23 -33.23 -5.55
N GLU A 581 17.21 -34.30 -4.73
CA GLU A 581 15.99 -35.03 -4.45
C GLU A 581 14.99 -34.17 -3.66
N TYR A 582 15.47 -33.48 -2.62
CA TYR A 582 14.59 -32.69 -1.74
C TYR A 582 14.10 -31.41 -2.44
N ALA A 583 14.92 -30.83 -3.31
CA ALA A 583 14.48 -29.75 -4.20
C ALA A 583 13.41 -30.23 -5.19
N ALA A 584 13.57 -31.45 -5.75
CA ALA A 584 12.57 -32.04 -6.63
C ALA A 584 11.25 -32.33 -5.89
N TYR A 585 11.31 -32.92 -4.69
CA TYR A 585 10.13 -33.18 -3.86
C TYR A 585 9.39 -31.90 -3.48
N MET A 586 10.12 -30.81 -3.19
CA MET A 586 9.50 -29.50 -2.92
C MET A 586 8.74 -28.98 -4.14
N LYS A 587 9.32 -29.08 -5.34
CA LYS A 587 8.66 -28.72 -6.61
C LYS A 587 7.41 -29.57 -6.88
N GLU A 588 7.46 -30.86 -6.54
CA GLU A 588 6.29 -31.74 -6.63
C GLU A 588 5.17 -31.26 -5.69
N VAL A 589 5.48 -30.97 -4.43
CA VAL A 589 4.50 -30.43 -3.47
C VAL A 589 3.90 -29.12 -3.96
N ALA A 590 4.73 -28.20 -4.48
CA ALA A 590 4.24 -26.94 -5.02
C ALA A 590 3.23 -27.16 -6.14
N LYS A 591 3.57 -28.04 -7.09
CA LYS A 591 2.69 -28.42 -8.22
C LYS A 591 1.37 -29.05 -7.73
N GLU A 592 1.45 -29.99 -6.79
CA GLU A 592 0.26 -30.67 -6.21
C GLU A 592 -0.63 -29.69 -5.46
N GLN A 593 -0.05 -28.71 -4.77
CA GLN A 593 -0.78 -27.71 -4.00
C GLN A 593 -1.20 -26.49 -4.82
N GLY A 594 -0.79 -26.38 -6.10
CA GLY A 594 -1.09 -25.24 -6.97
C GLY A 594 -0.53 -23.93 -6.41
N ILE A 595 0.75 -23.92 -6.04
CA ILE A 595 1.47 -22.74 -5.50
C ILE A 595 2.81 -22.57 -6.21
N GLU A 596 3.40 -21.40 -6.07
CA GLU A 596 4.72 -21.10 -6.64
C GLU A 596 5.85 -21.80 -5.87
N CYS A 597 6.89 -22.17 -6.63
CA CYS A 597 8.16 -22.68 -6.09
C CYS A 597 9.34 -21.99 -6.76
N LEU A 598 10.08 -21.21 -6.00
CA LEU A 598 11.25 -20.48 -6.46
C LEU A 598 12.50 -21.35 -6.35
N ASP A 599 13.28 -21.44 -7.42
CA ASP A 599 14.44 -22.35 -7.51
C ASP A 599 15.75 -21.71 -7.04
N MET A 600 15.87 -21.52 -5.73
CA MET A 600 17.10 -21.02 -5.10
C MET A 600 18.31 -21.95 -5.34
N THR A 601 18.08 -23.27 -5.44
CA THR A 601 19.13 -24.23 -5.73
C THR A 601 19.79 -23.94 -7.09
N ALA A 602 18.98 -23.72 -8.14
CA ALA A 602 19.51 -23.44 -9.47
C ALA A 602 20.30 -22.13 -9.53
N GLU A 603 19.82 -21.07 -8.88
CA GLU A 603 20.49 -19.76 -8.91
C GLU A 603 21.78 -19.76 -8.06
N THR A 604 21.75 -20.37 -6.87
CA THR A 604 22.96 -20.47 -6.06
C THR A 604 23.97 -21.44 -6.66
N GLN A 605 23.56 -22.47 -7.40
CA GLN A 605 24.45 -23.30 -8.21
C GLN A 605 25.20 -22.48 -9.26
N LYS A 606 24.48 -21.67 -10.05
CA LYS A 606 25.10 -20.79 -11.04
C LYS A 606 26.14 -19.87 -10.44
N LEU A 607 25.80 -19.27 -9.29
CA LEU A 607 26.71 -18.40 -8.56
C LEU A 607 27.97 -19.14 -8.17
N LEU A 608 27.84 -20.26 -7.44
CA LEU A 608 28.98 -20.99 -6.90
C LEU A 608 29.88 -21.55 -8.01
N GLU A 609 29.31 -22.12 -9.07
CA GLU A 609 30.07 -22.62 -10.24
C GLU A 609 30.77 -21.49 -10.99
N GLY A 610 30.16 -20.29 -11.02
CA GLY A 610 30.76 -19.12 -11.68
C GLY A 610 31.94 -18.52 -10.92
N ILE A 611 31.90 -18.52 -9.57
CA ILE A 611 33.00 -17.95 -8.75
C ILE A 611 34.03 -18.97 -8.31
N GLY A 612 33.71 -20.25 -8.25
CA GLY A 612 34.58 -21.33 -7.82
C GLY A 612 34.68 -21.46 -6.29
N THR A 613 35.19 -22.63 -5.85
CA THR A 613 35.24 -23.04 -4.43
C THR A 613 35.97 -22.06 -3.54
N ASP A 614 37.13 -21.57 -3.99
CA ASP A 614 38.03 -20.75 -3.15
C ASP A 614 37.44 -19.36 -2.87
N ILE A 615 36.83 -18.72 -3.89
CA ILE A 615 36.15 -17.43 -3.74
C ILE A 615 34.92 -17.62 -2.86
N ALA A 616 34.14 -18.68 -3.12
CA ALA A 616 32.95 -18.99 -2.34
C ALA A 616 33.34 -19.20 -0.84
N ALA A 617 34.31 -20.05 -0.53
CA ALA A 617 34.74 -20.33 0.84
C ALA A 617 35.26 -19.08 1.57
N LYS A 618 35.95 -18.21 0.85
CA LYS A 618 36.56 -17.01 1.45
C LYS A 618 35.55 -15.89 1.71
N ARG A 619 34.55 -15.73 0.84
CA ARG A 619 33.61 -14.58 0.85
C ARG A 619 32.22 -14.95 1.32
N LEU A 620 31.67 -16.06 0.85
CA LEU A 620 30.24 -16.35 0.99
C LEU A 620 29.89 -17.31 2.13
N PHE A 621 30.89 -18.03 2.67
CA PHE A 621 30.70 -19.01 3.75
C PHE A 621 31.45 -18.62 5.00
N ASP A 622 31.00 -19.10 6.15
CA ASP A 622 31.51 -18.78 7.49
C ASP A 622 32.82 -19.49 7.89
N GLY A 623 33.35 -20.27 6.99
CA GLY A 623 34.49 -21.16 7.18
C GLY A 623 34.12 -22.64 7.06
N GLY A 624 32.82 -22.93 7.00
CA GLY A 624 32.25 -24.23 6.64
C GLY A 624 31.84 -24.28 5.15
N TYR A 625 31.01 -25.24 4.83
CA TYR A 625 30.49 -25.41 3.47
C TYR A 625 28.92 -25.29 3.38
N THR A 626 28.25 -25.09 4.51
CA THR A 626 26.76 -25.02 4.57
C THR A 626 26.28 -23.64 4.96
N HIS A 627 26.87 -23.05 6.00
CA HIS A 627 26.39 -21.76 6.53
C HIS A 627 27.14 -20.59 5.89
N THR A 628 26.43 -19.52 5.70
CA THR A 628 26.93 -18.34 4.99
C THR A 628 27.52 -17.30 5.93
N SER A 629 28.48 -16.54 5.41
CA SER A 629 28.95 -15.28 5.98
C SER A 629 27.86 -14.21 5.79
N GLU A 630 28.07 -13.02 6.33
CA GLU A 630 27.18 -11.86 6.07
C GLU A 630 27.05 -11.54 4.58
N GLU A 631 28.18 -11.49 3.84
CA GLU A 631 28.17 -11.24 2.39
C GLU A 631 27.36 -12.31 1.65
N GLY A 632 27.56 -13.59 1.99
CA GLY A 632 26.80 -14.70 1.41
C GLY A 632 25.31 -14.64 1.72
N ALA A 633 24.95 -14.28 2.95
CA ALA A 633 23.56 -14.15 3.38
C ALA A 633 22.85 -13.00 2.64
N ARG A 634 23.50 -11.83 2.51
CA ARG A 634 22.95 -10.69 1.75
C ARG A 634 22.77 -11.01 0.27
N ILE A 635 23.72 -11.72 -0.34
CA ILE A 635 23.60 -12.17 -1.72
C ILE A 635 22.45 -13.15 -1.89
N ASN A 636 22.26 -14.10 -0.98
CA ASN A 636 21.13 -15.03 -1.04
C ASN A 636 19.78 -14.33 -0.86
N ALA A 637 19.71 -13.31 0.00
CA ALA A 637 18.52 -12.47 0.14
C ALA A 637 18.17 -11.74 -1.18
N ARG A 638 19.18 -11.17 -1.86
CA ARG A 638 19.02 -10.53 -3.17
C ARG A 638 18.59 -11.51 -4.26
N ILE A 639 19.15 -12.73 -4.26
CA ILE A 639 18.73 -13.79 -5.21
C ILE A 639 17.25 -14.16 -4.97
N ALA A 640 16.83 -14.34 -3.72
CA ALA A 640 15.44 -14.64 -3.39
C ALA A 640 14.49 -13.51 -3.84
N ALA A 641 14.86 -12.25 -3.61
CA ALA A 641 14.11 -11.08 -4.07
C ALA A 641 14.04 -11.02 -5.60
N THR A 642 15.15 -11.31 -6.30
CA THR A 642 15.18 -11.34 -7.78
C THR A 642 14.27 -12.43 -8.34
N LEU A 643 14.21 -13.60 -7.70
CA LEU A 643 13.28 -14.65 -8.08
C LEU A 643 11.82 -14.26 -7.88
N LEU A 644 11.49 -13.58 -6.78
CA LEU A 644 10.14 -13.03 -6.58
C LEU A 644 9.81 -12.02 -7.68
N TYR A 645 10.71 -11.07 -7.93
CA TYR A 645 10.55 -10.04 -8.97
C TYR A 645 10.31 -10.66 -10.35
N SER A 646 11.14 -11.63 -10.75
CA SER A 646 11.07 -12.29 -12.05
C SER A 646 9.79 -13.12 -12.25
N ASN A 647 9.14 -13.54 -11.16
CA ASN A 647 7.86 -14.24 -11.18
C ASN A 647 6.67 -13.30 -10.92
N ASN A 648 6.90 -11.98 -10.97
CA ASN A 648 5.88 -10.94 -10.70
C ASN A 648 5.20 -11.09 -9.33
N ILE A 649 5.94 -11.57 -8.33
CA ILE A 649 5.48 -11.72 -6.95
C ILE A 649 6.08 -10.58 -6.13
N LEU A 650 5.24 -9.74 -5.55
CA LEU A 650 5.67 -8.58 -4.77
C LEU A 650 6.63 -7.63 -5.54
N ALA A 651 6.64 -7.71 -6.88
CA ALA A 651 7.60 -7.00 -7.73
C ALA A 651 7.58 -5.47 -7.49
N ASP A 652 6.41 -4.90 -7.24
CA ASP A 652 6.24 -3.46 -6.99
C ASP A 652 6.85 -2.97 -5.66
N TYR A 653 7.15 -3.90 -4.75
CA TYR A 653 7.69 -3.60 -3.43
C TYR A 653 9.19 -3.90 -3.33
N ILE A 654 9.79 -4.55 -4.33
CA ILE A 654 11.21 -4.90 -4.33
C ILE A 654 12.03 -3.72 -4.86
N LEU A 655 13.04 -3.30 -4.09
CA LEU A 655 13.92 -2.20 -4.46
C LEU A 655 14.81 -2.63 -5.63
N SER A 656 14.81 -1.86 -6.72
CA SER A 656 15.54 -2.19 -7.96
C SER A 656 17.04 -2.41 -7.75
N ASP A 657 17.64 -1.66 -6.82
CA ASP A 657 19.08 -1.75 -6.49
C ASP A 657 19.46 -3.08 -5.83
N ASN A 658 18.47 -3.82 -5.35
CA ASN A 658 18.64 -5.14 -4.74
C ASN A 658 18.52 -6.29 -5.76
N LEU A 659 18.08 -6.01 -6.99
CA LEU A 659 18.00 -7.04 -8.03
C LEU A 659 19.40 -7.49 -8.47
N VAL A 660 19.52 -8.77 -8.83
CA VAL A 660 20.77 -9.41 -9.20
C VAL A 660 20.77 -9.75 -10.69
N ASP A 661 21.71 -9.17 -11.45
CA ASP A 661 22.22 -9.82 -12.67
C ASP A 661 23.30 -10.84 -12.25
N MET A 662 23.00 -12.11 -12.44
CA MET A 662 23.89 -13.19 -11.99
C MET A 662 25.27 -13.13 -12.65
N SER A 663 25.36 -12.76 -13.91
CA SER A 663 26.62 -12.67 -14.66
C SER A 663 27.47 -11.51 -14.13
N GLU A 664 26.85 -10.38 -13.83
CA GLU A 664 27.50 -9.23 -13.26
C GLU A 664 27.97 -9.51 -11.82
N LEU A 665 27.12 -10.13 -11.02
CA LEU A 665 27.48 -10.53 -9.64
C LEU A 665 28.70 -11.46 -9.63
N ILE A 666 28.73 -12.47 -10.48
CA ILE A 666 29.87 -13.38 -10.59
C ILE A 666 31.17 -12.61 -10.92
N LEU A 667 31.12 -11.66 -11.86
CA LEU A 667 32.27 -10.82 -12.20
C LEU A 667 32.71 -9.93 -11.04
N GLN A 668 31.79 -9.30 -10.34
CA GLN A 668 32.06 -8.47 -9.16
C GLN A 668 32.73 -9.26 -8.03
N LEU A 669 32.38 -10.52 -7.88
CA LEU A 669 33.00 -11.43 -6.92
C LEU A 669 34.37 -11.94 -7.37
N GLY A 670 34.78 -11.69 -8.61
CA GLY A 670 36.06 -12.12 -9.17
C GLY A 670 36.01 -13.47 -9.89
N GLY A 671 34.84 -13.99 -10.17
CA GLY A 671 34.61 -15.21 -10.94
C GLY A 671 34.56 -15.00 -12.44
N SER A 672 34.22 -16.07 -13.15
CA SER A 672 34.02 -16.07 -14.61
C SER A 672 32.66 -16.69 -14.91
N PRO A 673 31.65 -15.91 -15.34
CA PRO A 673 30.36 -16.48 -15.69
C PRO A 673 30.52 -17.47 -16.84
N SER A 674 29.85 -18.62 -16.74
CA SER A 674 29.87 -19.60 -17.81
C SER A 674 29.29 -18.94 -19.06
N THR A 675 30.10 -18.85 -20.13
CA THR A 675 29.70 -18.30 -21.41
C THR A 675 28.77 -19.30 -22.10
N GLY A 676 27.50 -19.24 -21.76
CA GLY A 676 26.46 -19.74 -22.66
C GLY A 676 26.39 -18.77 -23.83
N ILE A 677 27.17 -19.00 -24.87
CA ILE A 677 27.03 -18.28 -26.11
C ILE A 677 25.70 -18.73 -26.74
N HIS A 678 24.64 -18.02 -26.47
CA HIS A 678 23.52 -18.00 -27.41
C HIS A 678 24.06 -17.28 -28.65
N THR A 679 24.28 -18.03 -29.70
CA THR A 679 24.62 -17.49 -31.03
C THR A 679 23.49 -16.61 -31.47
N ILE A 680 23.61 -15.30 -31.23
CA ILE A 680 22.74 -14.30 -31.85
C ILE A 680 23.11 -14.31 -33.34
N ASN A 681 22.17 -14.67 -34.17
CA ASN A 681 22.29 -14.69 -35.59
C ASN A 681 22.49 -13.24 -36.09
N THR A 682 23.74 -12.85 -36.33
CA THR A 682 24.18 -11.48 -36.60
C THR A 682 23.99 -11.07 -38.04
N SER A 683 22.86 -11.29 -38.63
CA SER A 683 22.55 -10.81 -39.98
C SER A 683 21.67 -9.57 -40.04
N LYS A 684 21.79 -8.65 -39.07
CA LYS A 684 21.16 -7.31 -39.17
C LYS A 684 22.05 -6.21 -38.57
N SER A 685 22.38 -5.27 -39.45
CA SER A 685 22.98 -3.92 -39.30
C SER A 685 23.65 -3.53 -37.94
N ILE A 686 24.91 -3.17 -38.02
CA ILE A 686 25.71 -2.48 -37.02
C ILE A 686 25.06 -1.12 -36.74
N ASP A 687 24.18 -1.01 -35.75
CA ASP A 687 23.43 0.21 -35.44
C ASP A 687 24.18 0.94 -34.33
N GLY A 688 25.04 1.32 -34.01
CA GLY A 688 25.72 2.15 -32.98
C GLY A 688 24.99 2.27 -31.63
N HIS A 689 24.19 1.29 -31.24
CA HIS A 689 23.51 1.24 -29.96
C HIS A 689 24.20 0.27 -28.99
N TYR A 690 23.99 0.51 -27.69
CA TYR A 690 24.44 -0.37 -26.61
C TYR A 690 23.36 -1.43 -26.34
N TYR A 691 23.79 -2.66 -26.07
CA TYR A 691 22.92 -3.77 -25.69
C TYR A 691 23.49 -4.46 -24.47
N THR A 692 22.64 -4.92 -23.58
CA THR A 692 23.01 -5.82 -22.48
C THR A 692 23.49 -7.17 -23.04
N LEU A 693 24.07 -8.01 -22.22
CA LEU A 693 24.59 -9.32 -22.68
C LEU A 693 23.49 -10.28 -23.12
N ASP A 694 22.25 -10.06 -22.70
CA ASP A 694 21.05 -10.78 -23.12
C ASP A 694 20.41 -10.23 -24.41
N GLY A 695 20.96 -9.14 -24.95
CA GLY A 695 20.51 -8.54 -26.22
C GLY A 695 19.50 -7.40 -26.08
N THR A 696 19.19 -6.95 -24.85
CA THR A 696 18.29 -5.81 -24.62
C THR A 696 19.02 -4.50 -24.96
N ARG A 697 18.37 -3.65 -25.75
CA ARG A 697 18.91 -2.34 -26.12
C ARG A 697 18.91 -1.38 -24.92
N VAL A 698 20.04 -0.70 -24.71
CA VAL A 698 20.22 0.28 -23.62
C VAL A 698 20.40 1.69 -24.19
N SER A 699 19.51 2.59 -23.83
CA SER A 699 19.56 4.00 -24.26
C SER A 699 20.56 4.84 -23.45
N HIS A 700 20.75 4.50 -22.18
CA HIS A 700 21.67 5.19 -21.28
C HIS A 700 22.57 4.17 -20.58
N PRO A 701 23.73 3.83 -21.15
CA PRO A 701 24.63 2.87 -20.55
C PRO A 701 25.24 3.43 -19.25
N VAL A 702 25.33 2.60 -18.24
CA VAL A 702 25.90 2.92 -16.91
C VAL A 702 27.40 2.69 -16.93
N ARG A 703 28.16 3.62 -16.32
CA ARG A 703 29.63 3.50 -16.24
C ARG A 703 30.07 2.22 -15.52
N ASN A 704 31.14 1.63 -16.00
CA ASN A 704 31.74 0.39 -15.52
C ASN A 704 30.89 -0.88 -15.75
N HIS A 705 29.82 -0.80 -16.53
CA HIS A 705 29.03 -1.97 -16.94
C HIS A 705 29.48 -2.50 -18.28
N ILE A 706 29.21 -3.80 -18.52
CA ILE A 706 29.57 -4.48 -19.76
C ILE A 706 28.36 -4.46 -20.70
N TYR A 707 28.60 -3.99 -21.91
CA TYR A 707 27.60 -3.94 -23.00
C TYR A 707 28.13 -4.56 -24.28
N ILE A 708 27.24 -4.92 -25.17
CA ILE A 708 27.55 -5.21 -26.56
C ILE A 708 27.35 -3.90 -27.36
N TYR A 709 28.43 -3.40 -27.95
CA TYR A 709 28.41 -2.23 -28.82
C TYR A 709 29.11 -2.56 -30.14
N ARG A 710 28.43 -2.38 -31.26
CA ARG A 710 28.94 -2.75 -32.59
C ARG A 710 29.49 -4.17 -32.62
N ASN A 711 28.72 -5.14 -32.10
CA ASN A 711 29.04 -6.56 -31.96
C ASN A 711 30.32 -6.85 -31.18
N LYS A 712 30.78 -5.93 -30.34
CA LYS A 712 31.92 -6.16 -29.42
C LYS A 712 31.46 -5.98 -27.99
N LYS A 713 31.93 -6.87 -27.12
CA LYS A 713 31.78 -6.73 -25.67
C LYS A 713 32.69 -5.61 -25.21
N ILE A 714 32.13 -4.58 -24.58
CA ILE A 714 32.87 -3.42 -24.08
C ILE A 714 32.47 -3.12 -22.62
N ILE A 715 33.40 -2.48 -21.91
CA ILE A 715 33.06 -1.84 -20.63
C ILE A 715 32.79 -0.39 -20.95
N TYR A 716 31.61 0.11 -20.61
CA TYR A 716 31.28 1.54 -20.73
C TYR A 716 32.00 2.31 -19.61
N LYS A 717 32.98 3.14 -19.99
CA LYS A 717 33.82 3.90 -19.06
C LYS A 717 33.28 5.30 -18.76
#